data_950e4b04891bea79c59ddc6b5d73fa6f
#
_entry.id   950e4b04891bea79c59ddc6b5d73fa6f
#
_cell.length_a   1.000
_cell.length_b   1.000
_cell.length_c   1.000
_cell.angle_alpha   90.00
_cell.angle_beta   90.00
_cell.angle_gamma   90.00
#
_symmetry.space_group_name_H-M   'P 1'
#
loop_
_entity.id
_entity.type
_entity.pdbx_description
1 polymer ?
#
loop_
_entity_poly.entity_id
_entity_poly.type
_entity_poly.pdbx_seq_one_letter_code
_entity_poly.pdbx_strand_id
1 'polypeptide(L)'
;MRNKLHVQRLLLVIAVASAAVAQNPDLSRWKQQAARVTIIRDDWGIAHVYGKTDADAVFGMEYSQAEDDFNRVETNYLNAMGRLAEAEGESKIYQDLRMKLFIDPAELKKEYTASPAWLRKLMDAFAGGLDYYLYQHPEVKPRVIRRFEPWMALSFTEGSIGGDIEKIDLNQLAAFYGQAAAERHDPEPAGSNGAAIAPFNTVGHHALLLINPHTSFYFRSELQMASDEGLDAYGAVTWGQFFIYQGFNERAGWMHTSSGVDAVDEYLETVVKKGGRFFYKYGSEERPVVAAEIAVPYHTASGMAQKKFTVYRTHHGPIVRELDGKWVAIRLMHEPVKALTQSYTRTKARDYRAYRQTMELKANSSNNTIFADADGDIAYFHGNFIPRRDTSFDWTKPVDGSNPATEWQGLLSVDETPHLLNPKSGWLYNSNNWPWSAAGPSSPKKEDYPPYVETGGESARGLHAIRVLENRKDFTLDSLIRAAFDSYLTWFEKPIPALIRAWDETPASNPLKAKTAEQVAMLRQWDLRWGVDSIPTSLAVFWGEEVRRRGAGDLLPSLAAASDRLTADFGTWKTPWGEINRFQRLNGEIAPRFDDAGPSIPVGFTSARWGSLASFEARAYPGTKKWYGASGNSFVAVVEFGKTVRAKAVTAGGESGHPASPHFNDEAARYATGDLREVYFYRSQLKGHTERGYHPGE
;
A
#
# COMPACT_ATOMS: atom_id res chain seq x y z
N MET A 1 -42.04 -86.35 -30.03
CA MET A 1 -40.85 -86.51 -30.86
C MET A 1 -39.93 -85.36 -30.60
N ARG A 2 -38.67 -85.53 -30.46
CA ARG A 2 -37.71 -84.84 -29.67
C ARG A 2 -37.48 -83.33 -30.04
N ASN A 3 -37.72 -82.45 -29.06
CA ASN A 3 -37.28 -81.05 -29.08
C ASN A 3 -35.79 -80.98 -28.68
N LYS A 4 -34.98 -80.30 -29.48
CA LYS A 4 -33.62 -79.88 -29.08
C LYS A 4 -33.66 -78.45 -28.69
N LEU A 5 -33.45 -78.16 -27.39
CA LEU A 5 -33.16 -76.83 -26.88
C LEU A 5 -31.69 -76.48 -27.23
N HIS A 6 -31.51 -75.37 -27.90
CA HIS A 6 -30.22 -74.70 -28.05
C HIS A 6 -30.08 -73.65 -26.95
N VAL A 7 -29.14 -73.87 -26.06
CA VAL A 7 -28.72 -72.88 -25.05
C VAL A 7 -27.63 -72.02 -25.68
N GLN A 8 -27.96 -70.81 -26.06
CA GLN A 8 -26.97 -69.77 -26.41
C GLN A 8 -26.39 -69.17 -25.10
N ARG A 9 -25.10 -69.38 -24.89
CA ARG A 9 -24.33 -68.68 -23.85
C ARG A 9 -23.98 -67.29 -24.35
N LEU A 10 -24.60 -66.28 -23.75
CA LEU A 10 -24.27 -64.85 -23.95
C LEU A 10 -23.01 -64.55 -23.12
N LEU A 11 -21.85 -64.40 -23.76
CA LEU A 11 -20.61 -63.87 -23.13
C LEU A 11 -20.73 -62.37 -23.03
N LEU A 12 -20.98 -61.86 -21.81
CA LEU A 12 -20.95 -60.44 -21.46
C LEU A 12 -19.48 -60.04 -21.32
N VAL A 13 -18.92 -59.37 -22.37
CA VAL A 13 -17.61 -58.73 -22.28
C VAL A 13 -17.79 -57.39 -21.55
N ILE A 14 -17.42 -57.34 -20.29
CA ILE A 14 -17.32 -56.11 -19.51
C ILE A 14 -16.04 -55.40 -20.01
N ALA A 15 -16.19 -54.40 -20.90
CA ALA A 15 -15.14 -53.48 -21.20
C ALA A 15 -14.99 -52.47 -20.03
N VAL A 16 -14.01 -52.70 -19.21
CA VAL A 16 -13.56 -51.70 -18.21
C VAL A 16 -12.89 -50.60 -19.00
N ALA A 17 -13.65 -49.56 -19.32
CA ALA A 17 -13.09 -48.31 -19.83
C ALA A 17 -12.31 -47.67 -18.67
N SER A 18 -11.00 -47.88 -18.65
CA SER A 18 -10.08 -47.06 -17.85
C SER A 18 -10.20 -45.62 -18.37
N ALA A 19 -10.99 -44.80 -17.71
CA ALA A 19 -10.93 -43.39 -17.88
C ALA A 19 -9.50 -42.97 -17.49
N ALA A 20 -8.62 -42.80 -18.48
CA ALA A 20 -7.39 -42.08 -18.29
C ALA A 20 -7.79 -40.66 -17.89
N VAL A 21 -7.72 -40.37 -16.59
CA VAL A 21 -7.76 -38.98 -16.10
C VAL A 21 -6.66 -38.27 -16.86
N ALA A 22 -7.02 -37.39 -17.78
CA ALA A 22 -6.05 -36.56 -18.48
C ALA A 22 -5.25 -35.85 -17.40
N GLN A 23 -4.01 -36.29 -17.20
CA GLN A 23 -3.11 -35.65 -16.25
C GLN A 23 -3.01 -34.20 -16.67
N ASN A 24 -3.34 -33.27 -15.75
CA ASN A 24 -3.12 -31.85 -15.98
C ASN A 24 -1.65 -31.69 -16.38
N PRO A 25 -1.34 -31.23 -17.60
CA PRO A 25 0.06 -31.15 -18.10
C PRO A 25 0.94 -30.28 -17.21
N ASP A 26 0.34 -29.34 -16.45
CA ASP A 26 1.04 -28.45 -15.54
C ASP A 26 1.40 -29.15 -14.21
N LEU A 27 0.64 -30.17 -13.79
CA LEU A 27 0.82 -30.81 -12.47
C LEU A 27 2.22 -31.43 -12.29
N SER A 28 2.75 -32.07 -13.33
CA SER A 28 4.11 -32.62 -13.27
C SER A 28 5.16 -31.53 -13.09
N ARG A 29 4.99 -30.41 -13.77
CA ARG A 29 5.86 -29.24 -13.67
C ARG A 29 5.78 -28.63 -12.27
N TRP A 30 4.58 -28.40 -11.74
CA TRP A 30 4.36 -27.84 -10.40
C TRP A 30 4.96 -28.73 -9.31
N LYS A 31 4.76 -30.06 -9.36
CA LYS A 31 5.34 -31.00 -8.40
C LYS A 31 6.88 -30.98 -8.45
N GLN A 32 7.46 -30.93 -9.66
CA GLN A 32 8.91 -30.82 -9.81
C GLN A 32 9.45 -29.51 -9.24
N GLN A 33 8.73 -28.42 -9.41
CA GLN A 33 9.08 -27.11 -8.88
C GLN A 33 8.94 -27.09 -7.35
N ALA A 34 7.82 -27.57 -6.82
CA ALA A 34 7.58 -27.71 -5.39
C ALA A 34 8.68 -28.48 -4.65
N ALA A 35 9.16 -29.60 -5.24
CA ALA A 35 10.23 -30.40 -4.67
C ALA A 35 11.61 -29.66 -4.59
N ARG A 36 11.75 -28.52 -5.26
CA ARG A 36 12.94 -27.66 -5.17
C ARG A 36 12.78 -26.48 -4.22
N VAL A 37 11.60 -26.35 -3.59
CA VAL A 37 11.29 -25.29 -2.64
C VAL A 37 11.20 -25.89 -1.24
N THR A 38 11.77 -25.20 -0.27
CA THR A 38 11.52 -25.47 1.16
C THR A 38 10.89 -24.24 1.77
N ILE A 39 9.76 -24.38 2.44
CA ILE A 39 9.13 -23.33 3.25
C ILE A 39 9.34 -23.71 4.71
N ILE A 40 9.87 -22.78 5.49
CA ILE A 40 9.99 -22.89 6.94
C ILE A 40 9.11 -21.81 7.54
N ARG A 41 8.11 -22.20 8.33
CA ARG A 41 7.33 -21.27 9.16
C ARG A 41 8.03 -21.12 10.50
N ASP A 42 8.30 -19.90 10.89
CA ASP A 42 8.82 -19.61 12.23
C ASP A 42 7.71 -19.57 13.29
N ASP A 43 8.06 -19.30 14.54
CA ASP A 43 7.13 -19.24 15.68
C ASP A 43 6.16 -18.04 15.66
N TRP A 44 6.22 -17.17 14.61
CA TRP A 44 5.26 -16.11 14.30
C TRP A 44 4.44 -16.42 13.05
N GLY A 45 4.61 -17.61 12.48
CA GLY A 45 3.97 -18.01 11.23
C GLY A 45 4.61 -17.43 9.96
N ILE A 46 5.68 -16.64 10.10
CA ILE A 46 6.34 -16.01 8.95
C ILE A 46 6.99 -17.06 8.05
N ALA A 47 6.75 -16.94 6.75
CA ALA A 47 7.30 -17.87 5.76
C ALA A 47 8.73 -17.51 5.38
N HIS A 48 9.66 -18.42 5.57
CA HIS A 48 11.02 -18.38 5.04
C HIS A 48 11.10 -19.35 3.86
N VAL A 49 11.11 -18.79 2.65
CA VAL A 49 11.02 -19.55 1.39
C VAL A 49 12.41 -19.70 0.77
N TYR A 50 12.86 -20.94 0.59
CA TYR A 50 14.16 -21.27 -0.01
C TYR A 50 13.95 -22.03 -1.31
N GLY A 51 14.34 -21.45 -2.44
CA GLY A 51 14.28 -22.05 -3.77
C GLY A 51 15.66 -22.36 -4.33
N LYS A 52 15.76 -23.30 -5.30
CA LYS A 52 16.98 -23.52 -6.07
C LYS A 52 17.28 -22.42 -7.05
N THR A 53 16.23 -21.84 -7.62
CA THR A 53 16.29 -20.70 -8.54
C THR A 53 15.40 -19.57 -8.02
N ASP A 54 15.57 -18.36 -8.56
CA ASP A 54 14.68 -17.25 -8.29
C ASP A 54 13.22 -17.62 -8.59
N ALA A 55 12.98 -18.34 -9.69
CA ALA A 55 11.63 -18.81 -10.04
C ALA A 55 11.08 -19.85 -9.05
N ASP A 56 11.93 -20.70 -8.46
CA ASP A 56 11.48 -21.62 -7.41
C ASP A 56 11.13 -20.85 -6.12
N ALA A 57 11.91 -19.82 -5.76
CA ALA A 57 11.60 -18.96 -4.63
C ALA A 57 10.27 -18.20 -4.83
N VAL A 58 10.01 -17.67 -6.03
CA VAL A 58 8.74 -17.03 -6.38
C VAL A 58 7.56 -18.02 -6.29
N PHE A 59 7.74 -19.25 -6.78
CA PHE A 59 6.70 -20.28 -6.69
C PHE A 59 6.30 -20.56 -5.22
N GLY A 60 7.32 -20.72 -4.36
CA GLY A 60 7.09 -20.98 -2.95
C GLY A 60 6.50 -19.77 -2.20
N MET A 61 6.94 -18.57 -2.56
CA MET A 61 6.43 -17.32 -2.03
C MET A 61 4.93 -17.15 -2.31
N GLU A 62 4.50 -17.37 -3.55
CA GLU A 62 3.09 -17.25 -3.92
C GLU A 62 2.23 -18.35 -3.29
N TYR A 63 2.78 -19.57 -3.19
CA TYR A 63 2.13 -20.68 -2.49
C TYR A 63 1.91 -20.32 -1.01
N SER A 64 2.93 -19.78 -0.31
CA SER A 64 2.82 -19.42 1.10
C SER A 64 1.88 -18.24 1.35
N GLN A 65 1.86 -17.24 0.47
CA GLN A 65 0.89 -16.14 0.55
C GLN A 65 -0.56 -16.65 0.40
N ALA A 66 -0.77 -17.59 -0.53
CA ALA A 66 -2.10 -18.20 -0.71
C ALA A 66 -2.52 -19.05 0.50
N GLU A 67 -1.58 -19.72 1.18
CA GLU A 67 -1.85 -20.41 2.46
C GLU A 67 -2.29 -19.43 3.55
N ASP A 68 -1.67 -18.23 3.59
CA ASP A 68 -1.94 -17.25 4.64
C ASP A 68 -3.24 -16.47 4.40
N ASP A 69 -3.48 -15.99 3.17
CA ASP A 69 -4.71 -15.26 2.83
C ASP A 69 -5.01 -15.25 1.30
N PHE A 70 -5.45 -16.37 0.77
CA PHE A 70 -5.84 -16.47 -0.65
C PHE A 70 -6.93 -15.45 -1.02
N ASN A 71 -7.86 -15.13 -0.12
CA ASN A 71 -8.93 -14.17 -0.40
C ASN A 71 -8.38 -12.76 -0.70
N ARG A 72 -7.32 -12.33 0.00
CA ARG A 72 -6.66 -11.04 -0.30
C ARG A 72 -5.87 -11.09 -1.60
N VAL A 73 -5.14 -12.18 -1.85
CA VAL A 73 -4.45 -12.39 -3.13
C VAL A 73 -5.44 -12.28 -4.30
N GLU A 74 -6.55 -13.01 -4.25
CA GLU A 74 -7.58 -12.96 -5.30
C GLU A 74 -8.19 -11.56 -5.44
N THR A 75 -8.53 -10.90 -4.31
CA THR A 75 -9.12 -9.55 -4.31
C THR A 75 -8.23 -8.53 -4.97
N ASN A 76 -6.93 -8.57 -4.71
CA ASN A 76 -5.96 -7.66 -5.31
C ASN A 76 -5.91 -7.83 -6.83
N TYR A 77 -5.92 -9.06 -7.33
CA TYR A 77 -5.96 -9.31 -8.77
C TYR A 77 -7.31 -8.95 -9.41
N LEU A 78 -8.43 -9.16 -8.71
CA LEU A 78 -9.74 -8.72 -9.17
C LEU A 78 -9.78 -7.19 -9.32
N ASN A 79 -9.27 -6.46 -8.32
CA ASN A 79 -9.18 -5.00 -8.39
C ASN A 79 -8.25 -4.55 -9.53
N ALA A 80 -7.03 -5.08 -9.58
CA ALA A 80 -6.01 -4.70 -10.58
C ALA A 80 -6.47 -4.91 -12.03
N MET A 81 -7.22 -5.98 -12.29
CA MET A 81 -7.74 -6.30 -13.63
C MET A 81 -9.11 -5.67 -13.94
N GLY A 82 -9.70 -4.89 -13.01
CA GLY A 82 -11.05 -4.35 -13.18
C GLY A 82 -12.11 -5.44 -13.25
N ARG A 83 -12.07 -6.41 -12.34
CA ARG A 83 -12.98 -7.56 -12.26
C ARG A 83 -13.66 -7.69 -10.88
N LEU A 84 -13.52 -6.68 -10.03
CA LEU A 84 -14.04 -6.72 -8.66
C LEU A 84 -15.58 -6.80 -8.63
N ALA A 85 -16.26 -6.19 -9.60
CA ALA A 85 -17.71 -6.24 -9.75
C ALA A 85 -18.24 -7.67 -10.02
N GLU A 86 -17.42 -8.56 -10.58
CA GLU A 86 -17.78 -9.98 -10.73
C GLU A 86 -17.97 -10.68 -9.36
N ALA A 87 -17.24 -10.24 -8.33
CA ALA A 87 -17.33 -10.76 -6.98
C ALA A 87 -18.26 -9.93 -6.06
N GLU A 88 -18.26 -8.60 -6.18
CA GLU A 88 -18.86 -7.67 -5.23
C GLU A 88 -20.09 -6.91 -5.76
N GLY A 89 -20.42 -7.08 -7.05
CA GLY A 89 -21.66 -6.59 -7.61
C GLY A 89 -21.59 -5.19 -8.23
N GLU A 90 -22.76 -4.64 -8.47
CA GLU A 90 -22.98 -3.44 -9.30
C GLU A 90 -22.23 -2.20 -8.79
N SER A 91 -22.07 -2.04 -7.48
CA SER A 91 -21.39 -0.89 -6.87
C SER A 91 -19.93 -0.72 -7.32
N LYS A 92 -19.30 -1.79 -7.82
CA LYS A 92 -17.90 -1.81 -8.27
C LYS A 92 -17.70 -1.54 -9.77
N ILE A 93 -18.77 -1.35 -10.53
CA ILE A 93 -18.70 -1.20 -12.00
C ILE A 93 -17.77 -0.06 -12.43
N TYR A 94 -17.84 1.11 -11.78
CA TYR A 94 -17.01 2.24 -12.18
C TYR A 94 -15.56 2.12 -11.67
N GLN A 95 -15.33 1.40 -10.57
CA GLN A 95 -13.99 1.03 -10.14
C GLN A 95 -13.33 0.11 -11.18
N ASP A 96 -14.06 -0.89 -11.67
CA ASP A 96 -13.59 -1.78 -12.71
C ASP A 96 -13.43 -1.05 -14.06
N LEU A 97 -14.35 -0.17 -14.44
CA LEU A 97 -14.21 0.65 -15.63
C LEU A 97 -12.92 1.48 -15.59
N ARG A 98 -12.64 2.14 -14.45
CA ARG A 98 -11.42 2.92 -14.24
C ARG A 98 -10.16 2.10 -14.54
N MET A 99 -10.07 0.89 -13.99
CA MET A 99 -8.94 0.00 -14.24
C MET A 99 -8.87 -0.43 -15.70
N LYS A 100 -10.00 -0.83 -16.31
CA LYS A 100 -10.08 -1.28 -17.71
C LYS A 100 -9.78 -0.19 -18.76
N LEU A 101 -9.77 1.09 -18.37
CA LEU A 101 -9.27 2.16 -19.26
C LEU A 101 -7.77 2.04 -19.54
N PHE A 102 -7.01 1.34 -18.68
CA PHE A 102 -5.56 1.18 -18.78
C PHE A 102 -5.13 -0.29 -18.91
N ILE A 103 -5.81 -1.18 -18.21
CA ILE A 103 -5.46 -2.60 -18.14
C ILE A 103 -6.23 -3.39 -19.20
N ASP A 104 -5.54 -3.70 -20.29
CA ASP A 104 -6.04 -4.56 -21.37
C ASP A 104 -5.33 -5.92 -21.31
N PRO A 105 -6.04 -7.02 -21.01
CA PRO A 105 -5.45 -8.35 -20.99
C PRO A 105 -4.77 -8.77 -22.30
N ALA A 106 -5.27 -8.29 -23.46
CA ALA A 106 -4.67 -8.63 -24.74
C ALA A 106 -3.30 -7.97 -24.94
N GLU A 107 -3.15 -6.72 -24.50
CA GLU A 107 -1.86 -6.02 -24.54
C GLU A 107 -0.89 -6.61 -23.50
N LEU A 108 -1.34 -6.87 -22.26
CA LEU A 108 -0.48 -7.48 -21.24
C LEU A 108 0.02 -8.88 -21.63
N LYS A 109 -0.76 -9.68 -22.36
CA LYS A 109 -0.30 -10.95 -22.93
C LYS A 109 0.81 -10.77 -23.99
N LYS A 110 0.74 -9.72 -24.79
CA LYS A 110 1.80 -9.36 -25.75
C LYS A 110 3.07 -8.92 -24.99
N GLU A 111 2.92 -8.06 -23.98
CA GLU A 111 4.02 -7.60 -23.17
C GLU A 111 4.69 -8.75 -22.39
N TYR A 112 3.91 -9.66 -21.80
CA TYR A 112 4.44 -10.90 -21.23
C TYR A 112 5.27 -11.68 -22.23
N THR A 113 4.76 -11.89 -23.44
CA THR A 113 5.45 -12.65 -24.49
C THR A 113 6.77 -11.96 -24.91
N ALA A 114 6.76 -10.62 -24.96
CA ALA A 114 7.92 -9.79 -25.32
C ALA A 114 8.91 -9.60 -24.16
N SER A 115 8.53 -9.92 -22.93
CA SER A 115 9.35 -9.74 -21.73
C SER A 115 10.64 -10.56 -21.80
N PRO A 116 11.72 -10.14 -21.11
CA PRO A 116 12.95 -10.92 -20.98
C PRO A 116 12.69 -12.33 -20.43
N ALA A 117 13.44 -13.30 -20.90
CA ALA A 117 13.22 -14.72 -20.57
C ALA A 117 13.29 -14.99 -19.05
N TRP A 118 14.14 -14.29 -18.31
CA TRP A 118 14.25 -14.42 -16.86
C TRP A 118 12.96 -13.93 -16.17
N LEU A 119 12.39 -12.79 -16.61
CA LEU A 119 11.17 -12.23 -16.04
C LEU A 119 9.95 -13.11 -16.35
N ARG A 120 9.86 -13.68 -17.57
CA ARG A 120 8.82 -14.66 -17.91
C ARG A 120 8.83 -15.86 -16.98
N LYS A 121 10.03 -16.40 -16.66
CA LYS A 121 10.16 -17.52 -15.71
C LYS A 121 9.61 -17.18 -14.31
N LEU A 122 9.79 -15.94 -13.85
CA LEU A 122 9.23 -15.50 -12.57
C LEU A 122 7.70 -15.39 -12.65
N MET A 123 7.18 -14.81 -13.73
CA MET A 123 5.72 -14.71 -13.95
C MET A 123 5.07 -16.09 -14.12
N ASP A 124 5.75 -17.05 -14.77
CA ASP A 124 5.30 -18.45 -14.86
C ASP A 124 5.26 -19.11 -13.47
N ALA A 125 6.26 -18.84 -12.66
CA ALA A 125 6.36 -19.37 -11.30
C ALA A 125 5.31 -18.76 -10.37
N PHE A 126 5.04 -17.45 -10.48
CA PHE A 126 3.95 -16.77 -9.81
C PHE A 126 2.62 -17.47 -10.07
N ALA A 127 2.21 -17.60 -11.33
CA ALA A 127 0.96 -18.27 -11.68
C ALA A 127 0.96 -19.75 -11.22
N GLY A 128 2.10 -20.42 -11.35
CA GLY A 128 2.25 -21.83 -10.97
C GLY A 128 2.10 -22.05 -9.46
N GLY A 129 2.62 -21.15 -8.61
CA GLY A 129 2.50 -21.24 -7.15
C GLY A 129 1.06 -21.12 -6.67
N LEU A 130 0.33 -20.12 -7.18
CA LEU A 130 -1.08 -19.92 -6.86
C LEU A 130 -1.98 -21.05 -7.38
N ASP A 131 -1.78 -21.48 -8.64
CA ASP A 131 -2.54 -22.57 -9.23
C ASP A 131 -2.26 -23.91 -8.53
N TYR A 132 -1.02 -24.16 -8.11
CA TYR A 132 -0.66 -25.37 -7.37
C TYR A 132 -1.30 -25.37 -5.97
N TYR A 133 -1.35 -24.24 -5.30
CA TYR A 133 -2.09 -24.08 -4.06
C TYR A 133 -3.56 -24.44 -4.24
N LEU A 134 -4.25 -23.86 -5.23
CA LEU A 134 -5.66 -24.17 -5.52
C LEU A 134 -5.89 -25.65 -5.90
N TYR A 135 -4.90 -26.28 -6.55
CA TYR A 135 -4.97 -27.71 -6.85
C TYR A 135 -4.86 -28.59 -5.59
N GLN A 136 -3.99 -28.20 -4.65
CA GLN A 136 -3.77 -28.94 -3.40
C GLN A 136 -4.89 -28.70 -2.38
N HIS A 137 -5.58 -27.57 -2.46
CA HIS A 137 -6.62 -27.11 -1.53
C HIS A 137 -8.00 -26.98 -2.22
N PRO A 138 -8.63 -28.09 -2.65
CA PRO A 138 -9.91 -28.05 -3.34
C PRO A 138 -11.08 -27.53 -2.48
N GLU A 139 -10.90 -27.43 -1.16
CA GLU A 139 -11.82 -26.78 -0.21
C GLU A 139 -11.84 -25.27 -0.37
N VAL A 140 -10.76 -24.64 -0.79
CA VAL A 140 -10.68 -23.22 -1.10
C VAL A 140 -11.50 -22.92 -2.36
N LYS A 141 -12.44 -21.99 -2.24
CA LYS A 141 -13.34 -21.63 -3.34
C LYS A 141 -13.04 -20.23 -3.82
N PRO A 142 -12.28 -20.06 -4.92
CA PRO A 142 -12.11 -18.76 -5.55
C PRO A 142 -13.46 -18.13 -5.88
N ARG A 143 -13.59 -16.83 -5.63
CA ARG A 143 -14.80 -16.07 -5.97
C ARG A 143 -14.98 -15.95 -7.48
N VAL A 144 -13.85 -15.73 -8.21
CA VAL A 144 -13.83 -15.49 -9.66
C VAL A 144 -12.63 -16.16 -10.34
N ILE A 145 -11.38 -16.03 -9.79
CA ILE A 145 -10.15 -16.46 -10.45
C ILE A 145 -9.85 -17.92 -10.13
N ARG A 146 -10.26 -18.82 -11.02
CA ARG A 146 -10.02 -20.27 -10.86
C ARG A 146 -8.67 -20.72 -11.39
N ARG A 147 -7.99 -19.87 -12.15
CA ARG A 147 -6.66 -20.10 -12.70
C ARG A 147 -5.96 -18.78 -12.90
N PHE A 148 -4.73 -18.70 -12.47
CA PHE A 148 -3.87 -17.56 -12.69
C PHE A 148 -3.08 -17.72 -14.00
N GLU A 149 -2.93 -16.64 -14.74
CA GLU A 149 -2.10 -16.62 -15.95
C GLU A 149 -0.87 -15.73 -15.69
N PRO A 150 0.32 -16.09 -16.24
CA PRO A 150 1.58 -15.37 -15.97
C PRO A 150 1.51 -13.86 -16.22
N TRP A 151 0.79 -13.42 -17.27
CA TRP A 151 0.63 -12.00 -17.62
C TRP A 151 -0.11 -11.19 -16.54
N MET A 152 -0.89 -11.85 -15.66
CA MET A 152 -1.64 -11.15 -14.61
C MET A 152 -0.71 -10.41 -13.65
N ALA A 153 0.51 -10.89 -13.45
CA ALA A 153 1.53 -10.19 -12.67
C ALA A 153 1.85 -8.77 -13.18
N LEU A 154 1.66 -8.52 -14.48
CA LEU A 154 1.84 -7.20 -15.08
C LEU A 154 0.68 -6.24 -14.83
N SER A 155 -0.49 -6.72 -14.41
CA SER A 155 -1.64 -5.86 -14.06
C SER A 155 -1.52 -5.25 -12.69
N PHE A 156 -0.80 -5.91 -11.78
CA PHE A 156 -0.76 -5.58 -10.37
C PHE A 156 0.58 -4.97 -9.99
N THR A 157 0.60 -3.67 -9.79
CA THR A 157 1.79 -2.93 -9.41
C THR A 157 1.42 -1.88 -8.38
N GLU A 158 1.78 -2.10 -7.15
CA GLU A 158 1.70 -1.07 -6.12
C GLU A 158 2.75 0.00 -6.38
N GLY A 159 2.34 1.26 -6.24
CA GLY A 159 3.22 2.41 -6.31
C GLY A 159 3.78 2.73 -7.69
N SER A 160 3.41 1.97 -8.71
CA SER A 160 3.94 2.14 -10.06
C SER A 160 2.85 2.32 -11.11
N ILE A 161 1.86 1.44 -11.19
CA ILE A 161 0.78 1.54 -12.18
C ILE A 161 -0.58 1.70 -11.50
N GLY A 162 -0.92 0.82 -10.58
CA GLY A 162 -2.24 0.79 -9.96
C GLY A 162 -2.56 2.06 -9.17
N GLY A 163 -1.62 2.57 -8.38
CA GLY A 163 -1.83 3.74 -7.53
C GLY A 163 -2.11 5.03 -8.31
N ASP A 164 -1.52 5.22 -9.48
CA ASP A 164 -1.79 6.40 -10.31
C ASP A 164 -3.15 6.32 -11.01
N ILE A 165 -3.57 5.13 -11.44
CA ILE A 165 -4.91 4.91 -11.98
C ILE A 165 -5.97 5.21 -10.92
N GLU A 166 -5.71 4.89 -9.67
CA GLU A 166 -6.64 5.12 -8.56
C GLU A 166 -6.87 6.59 -8.20
N LYS A 167 -6.03 7.50 -8.68
CA LYS A 167 -6.24 8.96 -8.56
C LYS A 167 -7.44 9.46 -9.39
N ILE A 168 -7.93 8.70 -10.37
CA ILE A 168 -9.09 9.07 -11.18
C ILE A 168 -10.36 9.02 -10.32
N ASP A 169 -11.06 10.14 -10.23
CA ASP A 169 -12.30 10.27 -9.44
C ASP A 169 -13.44 9.47 -10.06
N LEU A 170 -13.98 8.52 -9.29
CA LEU A 170 -15.03 7.61 -9.74
C LEU A 170 -16.37 8.33 -9.98
N ASN A 171 -16.70 9.40 -9.26
CA ASN A 171 -17.93 10.14 -9.47
C ASN A 171 -17.89 10.93 -10.77
N GLN A 172 -16.75 11.54 -11.09
CA GLN A 172 -16.56 12.25 -12.36
C GLN A 172 -16.54 11.27 -13.53
N LEU A 173 -15.91 10.11 -13.38
CA LEU A 173 -15.93 9.03 -14.37
C LEU A 173 -17.37 8.52 -14.60
N ALA A 174 -18.14 8.30 -13.53
CA ALA A 174 -19.52 7.88 -13.60
C ALA A 174 -20.42 8.94 -14.25
N ALA A 175 -20.21 10.22 -13.94
CA ALA A 175 -20.93 11.32 -14.55
C ALA A 175 -20.69 11.40 -16.07
N PHE A 176 -19.49 11.09 -16.55
CA PHE A 176 -19.14 11.13 -17.97
C PHE A 176 -19.66 9.90 -18.75
N TYR A 177 -19.50 8.69 -18.22
CA TYR A 177 -19.86 7.45 -18.90
C TYR A 177 -21.21 6.86 -18.50
N GLY A 178 -21.86 7.42 -17.49
CA GLY A 178 -23.14 6.96 -16.98
C GLY A 178 -24.03 8.12 -16.52
N GLN A 179 -25.08 7.82 -15.81
CA GLN A 179 -25.98 8.82 -15.23
C GLN A 179 -26.18 8.62 -13.70
N ALA A 180 -25.53 7.63 -13.13
CA ALA A 180 -25.65 7.33 -11.70
C ALA A 180 -24.38 7.79 -10.97
N ALA A 181 -24.56 8.34 -9.77
CA ALA A 181 -23.43 8.56 -8.86
C ALA A 181 -22.80 7.21 -8.50
N ALA A 182 -21.47 7.13 -8.53
CA ALA A 182 -20.76 5.97 -8.00
C ALA A 182 -20.90 5.94 -6.47
N GLU A 183 -20.88 4.75 -5.87
CA GLU A 183 -20.71 4.66 -4.43
C GLU A 183 -19.39 5.32 -4.02
N ARG A 184 -19.41 5.96 -2.85
CA ARG A 184 -18.20 6.57 -2.31
C ARG A 184 -17.21 5.47 -1.99
N HIS A 185 -16.14 5.42 -2.76
CA HIS A 185 -14.99 4.56 -2.50
C HIS A 185 -13.93 5.36 -1.75
N ASP A 186 -13.59 4.93 -0.56
CA ASP A 186 -12.42 5.48 0.12
C ASP A 186 -11.19 4.81 -0.50
N PRO A 187 -10.24 5.57 -1.06
CA PRO A 187 -9.01 5.00 -1.62
C PRO A 187 -8.22 4.27 -0.52
N GLU A 188 -7.37 3.32 -0.92
CA GLU A 188 -6.44 2.68 0.03
C GLU A 188 -5.66 3.75 0.78
N PRO A 189 -5.64 3.72 2.12
CA PRO A 189 -4.89 4.68 2.91
C PRO A 189 -3.42 4.70 2.50
N ALA A 190 -2.96 5.86 2.08
CA ALA A 190 -1.59 6.06 1.64
C ALA A 190 -0.84 6.92 2.65
N GLY A 191 0.14 6.32 3.31
CA GLY A 191 1.00 7.01 4.26
C GLY A 191 2.17 6.11 4.62
N SER A 192 3.23 6.70 5.18
CA SER A 192 4.40 5.93 5.59
C SER A 192 5.37 6.78 6.38
N ASN A 193 6.28 6.15 7.14
CA ASN A 193 7.52 6.76 7.60
C ASN A 193 8.70 5.91 7.13
N GLY A 194 9.74 6.56 6.66
CA GLY A 194 11.05 5.96 6.44
C GLY A 194 12.11 6.87 7.01
N ALA A 195 13.13 6.30 7.65
CA ALA A 195 14.31 7.04 8.10
C ALA A 195 15.56 6.18 7.95
N ALA A 196 16.67 6.80 7.58
CA ALA A 196 17.98 6.17 7.56
C ALA A 196 18.98 6.98 8.38
N ILE A 197 19.82 6.30 9.13
CA ILE A 197 20.82 6.89 10.02
C ILE A 197 22.22 6.44 9.59
N ALA A 198 23.09 7.39 9.35
CA ALA A 198 24.48 7.12 8.98
C ALA A 198 25.31 6.56 10.15
N PRO A 199 26.38 5.77 9.89
CA PRO A 199 27.18 5.14 10.93
C PRO A 199 27.73 6.09 12.00
N PHE A 200 28.09 7.32 11.65
CA PHE A 200 28.63 8.30 12.61
C PHE A 200 27.61 8.88 13.57
N ASN A 201 26.31 8.63 13.38
CA ASN A 201 25.23 8.96 14.30
C ASN A 201 24.73 7.72 15.09
N THR A 202 25.39 6.58 14.96
CA THR A 202 25.00 5.34 15.66
C THR A 202 26.10 4.87 16.62
N VAL A 203 25.70 4.22 17.70
CA VAL A 203 26.63 3.65 18.70
C VAL A 203 27.45 2.50 18.09
N GLY A 204 26.82 1.68 17.27
CA GLY A 204 27.46 0.51 16.61
C GLY A 204 28.31 0.86 15.39
N HIS A 205 28.33 2.13 14.97
CA HIS A 205 28.95 2.58 13.71
C HIS A 205 28.46 1.79 12.48
N HIS A 206 27.19 1.42 12.47
CA HIS A 206 26.49 0.76 11.37
C HIS A 206 25.32 1.63 10.91
N ALA A 207 24.97 1.59 9.63
CA ALA A 207 23.77 2.27 9.15
C ALA A 207 22.49 1.60 9.70
N LEU A 208 21.48 2.41 9.99
CA LEU A 208 20.16 1.94 10.42
C LEU A 208 19.10 2.38 9.40
N LEU A 209 18.05 1.56 9.26
CA LEU A 209 16.89 1.85 8.43
C LEU A 209 15.59 1.57 9.19
N LEU A 210 14.67 2.55 9.20
CA LEU A 210 13.28 2.38 9.61
C LEU A 210 12.41 2.14 8.38
N ILE A 211 11.61 1.08 8.42
CA ILE A 211 10.61 0.69 7.43
C ILE A 211 9.24 0.70 8.11
N ASN A 212 8.36 1.64 7.73
CA ASN A 212 7.06 1.78 8.38
C ASN A 212 5.98 2.27 7.41
N PRO A 213 5.41 1.37 6.56
CA PRO A 213 4.25 1.69 5.75
C PRO A 213 3.00 1.93 6.59
N HIS A 214 2.20 2.92 6.18
CA HIS A 214 0.88 3.19 6.73
C HIS A 214 -0.18 2.89 5.68
N THR A 215 -0.68 1.66 5.69
CA THR A 215 -1.72 1.16 4.80
C THR A 215 -2.84 0.54 5.63
N SER A 216 -3.85 -0.04 5.00
CA SER A 216 -4.76 -0.94 5.71
C SER A 216 -3.97 -2.01 6.45
N PHE A 217 -4.38 -2.36 7.68
CA PHE A 217 -3.55 -3.19 8.57
C PHE A 217 -3.17 -4.53 7.95
N TYR A 218 -4.05 -5.13 7.19
CA TYR A 218 -3.85 -6.46 6.60
C TYR A 218 -3.55 -6.41 5.10
N PHE A 219 -3.03 -5.29 4.63
CA PHE A 219 -2.70 -5.08 3.22
C PHE A 219 -1.42 -5.82 2.80
N ARG A 220 -0.57 -6.19 3.76
CA ARG A 220 0.73 -6.80 3.48
C ARG A 220 0.90 -8.15 4.17
N SER A 221 1.63 -9.05 3.49
CA SER A 221 2.27 -10.23 4.02
C SER A 221 3.70 -9.91 4.46
N GLU A 222 4.20 -10.57 5.48
CA GLU A 222 5.60 -10.53 5.87
C GLU A 222 6.26 -11.87 5.56
N LEU A 223 7.38 -11.88 4.83
CA LEU A 223 8.08 -13.11 4.50
C LEU A 223 9.55 -12.89 4.10
N GLN A 224 10.30 -13.99 4.02
CA GLN A 224 11.61 -14.06 3.40
C GLN A 224 11.57 -14.91 2.14
N MET A 225 12.26 -14.49 1.09
CA MET A 225 12.50 -15.29 -0.11
C MET A 225 14.00 -15.36 -0.42
N ALA A 226 14.50 -16.56 -0.64
CA ALA A 226 15.91 -16.82 -0.93
C ALA A 226 16.09 -17.86 -2.04
N SER A 227 17.18 -17.74 -2.81
CA SER A 227 17.55 -18.71 -3.85
C SER A 227 19.06 -18.90 -3.95
N ASP A 228 19.48 -20.03 -4.55
CA ASP A 228 20.89 -20.28 -4.85
C ASP A 228 21.42 -19.35 -5.98
N GLU A 229 20.56 -18.54 -6.62
CA GLU A 229 20.92 -17.52 -7.62
C GLU A 229 21.21 -16.14 -7.00
N GLY A 230 21.39 -16.07 -5.68
CA GLY A 230 21.81 -14.87 -4.94
C GLY A 230 20.67 -13.93 -4.53
N LEU A 231 19.42 -14.38 -4.58
CA LEU A 231 18.30 -13.73 -3.91
C LEU A 231 18.31 -14.13 -2.44
N ASP A 232 18.17 -13.18 -1.54
CA ASP A 232 17.89 -13.40 -0.13
C ASP A 232 17.35 -12.08 0.45
N ALA A 233 16.04 -11.94 0.48
CA ALA A 233 15.37 -10.70 0.89
C ALA A 233 14.22 -10.99 1.85
N TYR A 234 14.08 -10.13 2.86
CA TYR A 234 13.04 -10.17 3.90
C TYR A 234 12.29 -8.86 3.93
N GLY A 235 10.98 -8.90 4.18
CA GLY A 235 10.18 -7.71 4.42
C GLY A 235 8.72 -7.86 4.05
N ALA A 236 8.08 -6.72 3.83
CA ALA A 236 6.66 -6.62 3.53
C ALA A 236 6.40 -6.73 2.03
N VAL A 237 5.36 -7.50 1.70
CA VAL A 237 4.87 -7.78 0.35
C VAL A 237 3.39 -7.44 0.29
N THR A 238 2.93 -6.85 -0.80
CA THR A 238 1.49 -6.76 -1.04
C THR A 238 0.98 -8.12 -1.51
N TRP A 239 -0.10 -8.62 -0.91
CA TRP A 239 -0.63 -9.96 -1.20
C TRP A 239 -0.75 -10.24 -2.69
N GLY A 240 -0.05 -11.27 -3.16
CA GLY A 240 0.01 -11.70 -4.55
C GLY A 240 1.13 -11.04 -5.38
N GLN A 241 1.96 -10.16 -4.82
CA GLN A 241 3.20 -9.73 -5.48
C GLN A 241 4.35 -10.68 -5.17
N PHE A 242 5.17 -10.96 -6.18
CA PHE A 242 6.27 -11.95 -6.07
C PHE A 242 7.65 -11.31 -5.81
N PHE A 243 7.70 -10.20 -5.10
CA PHE A 243 8.94 -9.53 -4.69
C PHE A 243 8.75 -8.79 -3.36
N ILE A 244 9.82 -8.64 -2.61
CA ILE A 244 9.79 -7.83 -1.38
C ILE A 244 9.64 -6.36 -1.79
N TYR A 245 8.48 -5.79 -1.47
CA TYR A 245 8.17 -4.41 -1.83
C TYR A 245 8.96 -3.40 -1.00
N GLN A 246 8.99 -3.60 0.32
CA GLN A 246 9.75 -2.84 1.30
C GLN A 246 10.44 -3.82 2.24
N GLY A 247 11.74 -3.69 2.39
CA GLY A 247 12.48 -4.67 3.18
C GLY A 247 13.97 -4.50 3.05
N PHE A 248 14.67 -5.60 3.23
CA PHE A 248 16.12 -5.61 3.21
C PHE A 248 16.65 -6.99 2.77
N ASN A 249 17.88 -7.01 2.32
CA ASN A 249 18.72 -8.19 2.17
C ASN A 249 19.90 -8.10 3.16
N GLU A 250 20.82 -9.04 3.09
CA GLU A 250 21.98 -9.04 3.99
C GLU A 250 22.79 -7.72 3.96
N ARG A 251 22.76 -6.98 2.85
CA ARG A 251 23.64 -5.84 2.61
C ARG A 251 22.93 -4.50 2.51
N ALA A 252 21.69 -4.46 2.06
CA ALA A 252 20.99 -3.24 1.75
C ALA A 252 19.50 -3.33 2.08
N GLY A 253 18.88 -2.18 2.39
CA GLY A 253 17.45 -2.09 2.66
C GLY A 253 16.82 -0.87 2.00
N TRP A 254 15.52 -0.97 1.76
CA TRP A 254 14.73 0.06 1.08
C TRP A 254 13.35 0.19 1.71
N MET A 255 12.92 1.43 1.83
CA MET A 255 11.59 1.80 2.28
C MET A 255 10.96 2.75 1.26
N HIS A 256 9.71 2.50 0.89
CA HIS A 256 8.94 3.38 0.02
C HIS A 256 7.90 4.17 0.81
N THR A 257 7.87 5.49 0.60
CA THR A 257 6.84 6.36 1.15
C THR A 257 6.06 7.02 0.01
N SER A 258 4.75 7.21 0.16
CA SER A 258 3.98 7.94 -0.84
C SER A 258 4.51 9.35 -1.01
N SER A 259 4.61 9.80 -2.28
CA SER A 259 5.20 11.06 -2.70
C SER A 259 4.12 12.05 -3.17
N GLY A 260 4.40 13.34 -3.01
CA GLY A 260 3.66 14.43 -3.65
C GLY A 260 4.17 14.76 -5.06
N VAL A 261 4.93 13.85 -5.67
CA VAL A 261 5.43 14.01 -7.05
C VAL A 261 4.26 14.17 -8.02
N ASP A 262 4.39 15.15 -8.92
CA ASP A 262 3.44 15.37 -9.99
C ASP A 262 3.84 14.55 -11.23
N ALA A 263 3.28 13.35 -11.35
CA ALA A 263 3.58 12.38 -12.41
C ALA A 263 2.37 12.05 -13.29
N VAL A 264 1.24 12.72 -13.05
CA VAL A 264 -0.04 12.47 -13.73
C VAL A 264 -0.58 13.78 -14.27
N ASP A 265 -0.80 13.87 -15.58
CA ASP A 265 -1.30 15.08 -16.23
C ASP A 265 -2.69 14.88 -16.81
N GLU A 266 -3.50 15.93 -16.70
CA GLU A 266 -4.80 16.05 -17.35
C GLU A 266 -4.72 17.04 -18.53
N TYR A 267 -5.36 16.66 -19.63
CA TYR A 267 -5.38 17.43 -20.88
C TYR A 267 -6.80 17.81 -21.26
N LEU A 268 -7.05 19.10 -21.43
CA LEU A 268 -8.33 19.63 -21.91
C LEU A 268 -8.42 19.48 -23.45
N GLU A 269 -9.14 18.49 -23.91
CA GLU A 269 -9.32 18.16 -25.31
C GLU A 269 -10.47 18.97 -25.93
N THR A 270 -10.18 19.76 -26.93
CA THR A 270 -11.22 20.44 -27.73
C THR A 270 -11.78 19.48 -28.76
N VAL A 271 -12.91 18.84 -28.43
CA VAL A 271 -13.53 17.79 -29.24
C VAL A 271 -14.62 18.35 -30.15
N VAL A 272 -14.64 17.92 -31.41
CA VAL A 272 -15.67 18.24 -32.39
C VAL A 272 -16.28 16.97 -32.99
N LYS A 273 -17.59 17.00 -33.30
CA LYS A 273 -18.27 15.88 -33.91
C LYS A 273 -18.53 16.14 -35.39
N LYS A 274 -18.03 15.25 -36.27
CA LYS A 274 -18.21 15.34 -37.72
C LYS A 274 -18.60 13.96 -38.29
N GLY A 275 -19.68 13.91 -39.07
CA GLY A 275 -20.12 12.65 -39.70
C GLY A 275 -20.33 11.49 -38.70
N GLY A 276 -20.80 11.78 -37.49
CA GLY A 276 -21.02 10.78 -36.43
C GLY A 276 -19.77 10.34 -35.69
N ARG A 277 -18.59 10.83 -36.03
CA ARG A 277 -17.32 10.54 -35.37
C ARG A 277 -16.82 11.74 -34.60
N PHE A 278 -16.02 11.50 -33.53
CA PHE A 278 -15.37 12.54 -32.76
C PHE A 278 -13.94 12.76 -33.24
N PHE A 279 -13.52 14.02 -33.27
CA PHE A 279 -12.17 14.47 -33.56
C PHE A 279 -11.75 15.46 -32.47
N TYR A 280 -10.48 15.56 -32.18
CA TYR A 280 -9.93 16.55 -31.26
C TYR A 280 -8.89 17.43 -31.98
N LYS A 281 -8.80 18.68 -31.55
CA LYS A 281 -7.82 19.63 -32.11
C LYS A 281 -6.43 19.39 -31.53
N TYR A 282 -5.42 19.48 -32.38
CA TYR A 282 -4.01 19.44 -31.97
C TYR A 282 -3.17 20.31 -32.91
N GLY A 283 -2.65 21.45 -32.41
CA GLY A 283 -2.05 22.48 -33.26
C GLY A 283 -3.02 22.93 -34.36
N SER A 284 -2.58 22.77 -35.61
CA SER A 284 -3.42 23.05 -36.78
C SER A 284 -4.21 21.84 -37.30
N GLU A 285 -4.06 20.67 -36.66
CA GLU A 285 -4.68 19.41 -37.11
C GLU A 285 -5.95 19.10 -36.34
N GLU A 286 -6.81 18.29 -36.97
CA GLU A 286 -7.87 17.56 -36.30
C GLU A 286 -7.56 16.06 -36.35
N ARG A 287 -7.41 15.44 -35.19
CA ARG A 287 -7.09 14.02 -35.04
C ARG A 287 -8.32 13.22 -34.63
N PRO A 288 -8.49 11.99 -35.09
CA PRO A 288 -9.63 11.19 -34.70
C PRO A 288 -9.53 10.75 -33.24
N VAL A 289 -10.63 10.85 -32.51
CA VAL A 289 -10.77 10.21 -31.21
C VAL A 289 -10.99 8.72 -31.44
N VAL A 290 -10.22 7.88 -30.74
CA VAL A 290 -10.41 6.43 -30.76
C VAL A 290 -11.57 6.08 -29.84
N ALA A 291 -12.60 5.42 -30.38
CA ALA A 291 -13.71 4.88 -29.59
C ALA A 291 -13.60 3.36 -29.51
N ALA A 292 -13.81 2.80 -28.33
CA ALA A 292 -13.81 1.36 -28.10
C ALA A 292 -14.97 0.98 -27.17
N GLU A 293 -15.40 -0.28 -27.21
CA GLU A 293 -16.37 -0.81 -26.25
C GLU A 293 -15.64 -1.55 -25.13
N ILE A 294 -15.91 -1.18 -23.88
CA ILE A 294 -15.50 -1.92 -22.68
C ILE A 294 -16.74 -2.55 -22.06
N ALA A 295 -16.67 -3.85 -21.82
CA ALA A 295 -17.67 -4.60 -21.08
C ALA A 295 -17.20 -4.86 -19.66
N VAL A 296 -18.06 -4.54 -18.70
CA VAL A 296 -17.83 -4.79 -17.26
C VAL A 296 -18.85 -5.81 -16.79
N PRO A 297 -18.46 -7.08 -16.60
CA PRO A 297 -19.30 -8.10 -15.99
C PRO A 297 -19.48 -7.77 -14.48
N TYR A 298 -20.65 -8.05 -13.94
CA TYR A 298 -20.90 -7.88 -12.50
C TYR A 298 -21.91 -8.91 -11.98
N HIS A 299 -21.79 -9.24 -10.71
CA HIS A 299 -22.69 -10.17 -10.02
C HIS A 299 -24.00 -9.47 -9.64
N THR A 300 -25.11 -10.21 -9.78
CA THR A 300 -26.45 -9.79 -9.30
C THR A 300 -27.10 -10.94 -8.55
N ALA A 301 -28.20 -10.67 -7.84
CA ALA A 301 -28.98 -11.71 -7.17
C ALA A 301 -29.49 -12.81 -8.11
N SER A 302 -29.65 -12.50 -9.42
CA SER A 302 -30.12 -13.44 -10.45
C SER A 302 -29.01 -14.10 -11.26
N GLY A 303 -27.72 -13.84 -10.96
CA GLY A 303 -26.56 -14.32 -11.69
C GLY A 303 -25.70 -13.20 -12.28
N MET A 304 -24.85 -13.54 -13.25
CA MET A 304 -23.97 -12.57 -13.90
C MET A 304 -24.72 -11.70 -14.90
N ALA A 305 -24.47 -10.40 -14.83
CA ALA A 305 -24.91 -9.39 -15.80
C ALA A 305 -23.69 -8.66 -16.39
N GLN A 306 -23.91 -7.79 -17.36
CA GLN A 306 -22.83 -7.04 -18.03
C GLN A 306 -23.30 -5.63 -18.36
N LYS A 307 -22.48 -4.63 -18.03
CA LYS A 307 -22.65 -3.25 -18.48
C LYS A 307 -21.60 -2.91 -19.54
N LYS A 308 -22.04 -2.29 -20.64
CA LYS A 308 -21.18 -1.90 -21.74
C LYS A 308 -21.02 -0.38 -21.77
N PHE A 309 -19.78 0.05 -22.03
CA PHE A 309 -19.43 1.46 -22.14
C PHE A 309 -18.73 1.71 -23.47
N THR A 310 -19.13 2.76 -24.18
CA THR A 310 -18.31 3.30 -25.26
C THR A 310 -17.30 4.25 -24.64
N VAL A 311 -16.05 3.87 -24.61
CA VAL A 311 -14.95 4.67 -24.05
C VAL A 311 -14.20 5.38 -25.16
N TYR A 312 -13.55 6.48 -24.79
CA TYR A 312 -12.86 7.35 -25.74
C TYR A 312 -11.41 7.55 -25.32
N ARG A 313 -10.52 7.71 -26.31
CA ARG A 313 -9.09 7.93 -26.09
C ARG A 313 -8.54 8.91 -27.12
N THR A 314 -7.68 9.81 -26.68
CA THR A 314 -6.79 10.63 -27.52
C THR A 314 -5.36 10.09 -27.42
N HIS A 315 -4.38 10.76 -28.03
CA HIS A 315 -2.98 10.41 -27.87
C HIS A 315 -2.43 10.75 -26.47
N HIS A 316 -3.11 11.63 -25.73
CA HIS A 316 -2.76 11.92 -24.33
C HIS A 316 -3.22 10.81 -23.37
N GLY A 317 -4.24 10.03 -23.74
CA GLY A 317 -4.74 8.94 -22.91
C GLY A 317 -6.25 8.76 -22.98
N PRO A 318 -6.82 7.93 -22.07
CA PRO A 318 -8.26 7.75 -21.99
C PRO A 318 -8.94 9.03 -21.48
N ILE A 319 -10.18 9.27 -21.96
CA ILE A 319 -11.04 10.34 -21.45
C ILE A 319 -11.66 9.86 -20.15
N VAL A 320 -11.57 10.67 -19.10
CA VAL A 320 -12.03 10.30 -17.75
C VAL A 320 -13.15 11.18 -17.22
N ARG A 321 -13.35 12.38 -17.77
CA ARG A 321 -14.37 13.34 -17.36
C ARG A 321 -14.58 14.45 -18.38
N GLU A 322 -15.51 15.34 -18.10
CA GLU A 322 -15.70 16.61 -18.81
C GLU A 322 -15.45 17.79 -17.84
N LEU A 323 -14.89 18.85 -18.36
CA LEU A 323 -14.69 20.13 -17.64
C LEU A 323 -14.93 21.27 -18.60
N ASP A 324 -15.86 22.18 -18.30
CA ASP A 324 -16.20 23.40 -19.07
C ASP A 324 -16.45 23.12 -20.57
N GLY A 325 -17.14 22.01 -20.87
CA GLY A 325 -17.47 21.59 -22.24
C GLY A 325 -16.31 21.01 -23.04
N LYS A 326 -15.15 20.78 -22.39
CA LYS A 326 -14.01 20.05 -22.97
C LYS A 326 -13.89 18.68 -22.33
N TRP A 327 -13.41 17.70 -23.11
CA TRP A 327 -13.12 16.38 -22.57
C TRP A 327 -11.75 16.41 -21.91
N VAL A 328 -11.61 15.65 -20.82
CA VAL A 328 -10.35 15.54 -20.08
C VAL A 328 -9.75 14.17 -20.33
N ALA A 329 -8.63 14.15 -21.06
CA ALA A 329 -7.76 12.99 -21.15
C ALA A 329 -6.77 12.98 -19.97
N ILE A 330 -6.38 11.77 -19.53
CA ILE A 330 -5.38 11.61 -18.48
C ILE A 330 -4.17 10.84 -18.99
N ARG A 331 -2.97 11.33 -18.66
CA ARG A 331 -1.70 10.69 -18.98
C ARG A 331 -0.94 10.38 -17.70
N LEU A 332 -0.51 9.14 -17.57
CA LEU A 332 0.20 8.62 -16.41
C LEU A 332 1.24 7.58 -16.85
N MET A 333 2.06 7.10 -15.90
CA MET A 333 2.98 6.00 -16.15
C MET A 333 2.22 4.71 -16.47
N HIS A 334 2.56 4.08 -17.60
CA HIS A 334 2.05 2.79 -17.98
C HIS A 334 3.16 1.93 -18.61
N GLU A 335 4.08 1.45 -17.75
CA GLU A 335 5.29 0.72 -18.11
C GLU A 335 5.42 -0.57 -17.27
N PRO A 336 4.46 -1.53 -17.39
CA PRO A 336 4.35 -2.66 -16.46
C PRO A 336 5.59 -3.54 -16.41
N VAL A 337 6.22 -3.82 -17.55
CA VAL A 337 7.44 -4.64 -17.62
C VAL A 337 8.62 -3.96 -16.94
N LYS A 338 8.78 -2.64 -17.13
CA LYS A 338 9.85 -1.88 -16.44
C LYS A 338 9.58 -1.78 -14.95
N ALA A 339 8.32 -1.54 -14.56
CA ALA A 339 7.91 -1.46 -13.16
C ALA A 339 8.19 -2.76 -12.42
N LEU A 340 7.80 -3.89 -13.00
CA LEU A 340 8.07 -5.21 -12.41
C LEU A 340 9.56 -5.54 -12.41
N THR A 341 10.29 -5.19 -13.48
CA THR A 341 11.76 -5.33 -13.54
C THR A 341 12.44 -4.53 -12.44
N GLN A 342 12.11 -3.25 -12.28
CA GLN A 342 12.68 -2.39 -11.23
C GLN A 342 12.37 -2.95 -9.85
N SER A 343 11.14 -3.34 -9.60
CA SER A 343 10.68 -3.86 -8.32
C SER A 343 11.37 -5.17 -7.93
N TYR A 344 11.57 -6.08 -8.89
CA TYR A 344 12.26 -7.33 -8.62
C TYR A 344 13.78 -7.14 -8.46
N THR A 345 14.42 -6.41 -9.38
CA THR A 345 15.88 -6.30 -9.39
C THR A 345 16.45 -5.55 -8.19
N ARG A 346 15.70 -4.59 -7.62
CA ARG A 346 16.13 -3.90 -6.40
C ARG A 346 16.27 -4.84 -5.20
N THR A 347 15.51 -5.95 -5.13
CA THR A 347 15.62 -6.92 -4.04
C THR A 347 16.99 -7.61 -3.99
N LYS A 348 17.70 -7.63 -5.11
CA LYS A 348 19.05 -8.22 -5.25
C LYS A 348 20.17 -7.16 -5.20
N ALA A 349 19.84 -5.86 -5.11
CA ALA A 349 20.83 -4.79 -5.00
C ALA A 349 21.51 -4.85 -3.61
N ARG A 350 22.82 -4.88 -3.58
CA ARG A 350 23.62 -5.10 -2.35
C ARG A 350 24.37 -3.85 -1.86
N ASP A 351 24.31 -2.76 -2.62
CA ASP A 351 24.93 -1.48 -2.32
C ASP A 351 24.17 -0.33 -3.01
N TYR A 352 24.49 0.90 -2.65
CA TYR A 352 23.90 2.12 -3.23
C TYR A 352 24.02 2.14 -4.76
N ARG A 353 25.17 1.79 -5.32
CA ARG A 353 25.39 1.84 -6.77
C ARG A 353 24.47 0.90 -7.52
N ALA A 354 24.37 -0.35 -7.07
CA ALA A 354 23.48 -1.36 -7.66
C ALA A 354 22.02 -0.93 -7.52
N TYR A 355 21.63 -0.38 -6.34
CA TYR A 355 20.27 0.09 -6.12
C TYR A 355 19.93 1.27 -7.05
N ARG A 356 20.80 2.29 -7.11
CA ARG A 356 20.61 3.45 -7.99
C ARG A 356 20.49 3.03 -9.47
N GLN A 357 21.22 1.99 -9.91
CA GLN A 357 21.09 1.48 -11.27
C GLN A 357 19.68 0.98 -11.58
N THR A 358 18.96 0.42 -10.62
CA THR A 358 17.55 0.02 -10.82
C THR A 358 16.63 1.21 -11.02
N MET A 359 16.95 2.37 -10.42
CA MET A 359 16.17 3.60 -10.54
C MET A 359 16.23 4.20 -11.96
N GLU A 360 17.26 3.87 -12.76
CA GLU A 360 17.39 4.32 -14.16
C GLU A 360 16.30 3.73 -15.08
N LEU A 361 15.59 2.72 -14.63
CA LEU A 361 14.40 2.20 -15.32
C LEU A 361 13.25 3.21 -15.33
N LYS A 362 13.26 4.17 -14.39
CA LYS A 362 12.27 5.25 -14.28
C LYS A 362 10.83 4.75 -14.28
N ALA A 363 10.57 3.76 -13.45
CA ALA A 363 9.28 3.09 -13.37
C ALA A 363 8.70 3.12 -11.95
N ASN A 364 8.88 4.26 -11.25
CA ASN A 364 8.28 4.55 -9.96
C ASN A 364 7.77 6.00 -9.97
N SER A 365 6.48 6.17 -10.16
CA SER A 365 5.81 7.46 -10.34
C SER A 365 5.29 8.07 -9.05
N SER A 366 5.11 7.28 -7.99
CA SER A 366 4.31 7.72 -6.83
C SER A 366 5.01 7.53 -5.47
N ASN A 367 6.25 7.04 -5.45
CA ASN A 367 6.95 6.79 -4.19
C ASN A 367 8.32 7.45 -4.11
N ASN A 368 8.62 8.02 -2.94
CA ASN A 368 9.98 8.25 -2.50
C ASN A 368 10.62 6.95 -2.05
N THR A 369 11.95 6.90 -2.03
CA THR A 369 12.71 5.78 -1.48
C THR A 369 13.70 6.27 -0.44
N ILE A 370 13.70 5.63 0.72
CA ILE A 370 14.72 5.72 1.75
C ILE A 370 15.57 4.45 1.67
N PHE A 371 16.89 4.61 1.61
CA PHE A 371 17.84 3.52 1.42
C PHE A 371 18.92 3.56 2.49
N ALA A 372 19.41 2.40 2.91
CA ALA A 372 20.63 2.25 3.71
C ALA A 372 21.33 0.94 3.35
N ASP A 373 22.67 0.91 3.50
CA ASP A 373 23.44 -0.30 3.26
C ASP A 373 24.57 -0.56 4.27
N ALA A 374 25.20 -1.73 4.13
CA ALA A 374 26.28 -2.20 5.00
C ALA A 374 27.63 -1.53 4.70
N ASP A 375 27.76 -0.78 3.61
CA ASP A 375 28.93 0.07 3.34
C ASP A 375 28.81 1.42 4.07
N GLY A 376 27.63 1.67 4.69
CA GLY A 376 27.34 2.84 5.49
C GLY A 376 26.67 3.96 4.70
N ASP A 377 26.33 3.73 3.45
CA ASP A 377 25.62 4.68 2.63
C ASP A 377 24.14 4.79 3.06
N ILE A 378 23.65 6.02 3.18
CA ILE A 378 22.24 6.34 3.33
C ILE A 378 21.80 7.25 2.21
N ALA A 379 20.63 6.99 1.61
CA ALA A 379 20.16 7.76 0.48
C ALA A 379 18.65 8.02 0.52
N TYR A 380 18.26 9.16 -0.06
CA TYR A 380 16.89 9.52 -0.39
C TYR A 380 16.77 9.65 -1.90
N PHE A 381 15.73 9.08 -2.48
CA PHE A 381 15.32 9.31 -3.86
C PHE A 381 13.86 9.74 -3.87
N HIS A 382 13.57 10.78 -4.63
CA HIS A 382 12.21 11.14 -5.00
C HIS A 382 11.65 10.14 -6.02
N GLY A 383 10.37 10.26 -6.41
CA GLY A 383 9.83 9.50 -7.55
C GLY A 383 10.73 9.64 -8.78
N ASN A 384 10.90 8.57 -9.55
CA ASN A 384 11.83 8.58 -10.69
C ASN A 384 11.15 8.55 -12.07
N PHE A 385 9.82 8.45 -12.11
CA PHE A 385 9.04 8.71 -13.32
C PHE A 385 8.46 10.13 -13.22
N ILE A 386 9.21 11.11 -13.65
CA ILE A 386 8.77 12.51 -13.67
C ILE A 386 8.88 13.03 -15.10
N PRO A 387 7.77 13.35 -15.76
CA PRO A 387 7.80 13.93 -17.11
C PRO A 387 8.53 15.25 -17.12
N ARG A 388 9.35 15.46 -18.15
CA ARG A 388 9.95 16.76 -18.46
C ARG A 388 8.91 17.62 -19.14
N ARG A 389 8.59 18.76 -18.55
CA ARG A 389 7.51 19.65 -18.97
C ARG A 389 8.00 21.06 -19.16
N ASP A 390 7.31 21.84 -19.99
CA ASP A 390 7.52 23.28 -20.10
C ASP A 390 7.02 23.99 -18.84
N THR A 391 7.90 24.69 -18.16
CA THR A 391 7.63 25.37 -16.88
C THR A 391 6.77 26.63 -17.02
N SER A 392 6.44 27.07 -18.23
CA SER A 392 5.51 28.17 -18.45
C SER A 392 4.03 27.80 -18.18
N PHE A 393 3.72 26.51 -18.07
CA PHE A 393 2.38 26.00 -17.76
C PHE A 393 2.24 25.62 -16.28
N ASP A 394 1.03 25.78 -15.74
CA ASP A 394 0.65 25.31 -14.40
C ASP A 394 0.16 23.84 -14.47
N TRP A 395 1.07 22.91 -14.26
CA TRP A 395 0.81 21.46 -14.35
C TRP A 395 0.00 20.89 -13.18
N THR A 396 -0.26 21.71 -12.15
CA THR A 396 -1.19 21.33 -11.06
C THR A 396 -2.66 21.37 -11.50
N LYS A 397 -2.91 21.79 -12.74
CA LYS A 397 -4.24 21.91 -13.36
C LYS A 397 -4.23 21.24 -14.73
N PRO A 398 -5.41 20.88 -15.26
CA PRO A 398 -5.51 20.42 -16.63
C PRO A 398 -4.96 21.46 -17.62
N VAL A 399 -4.08 21.03 -18.52
CA VAL A 399 -3.47 21.89 -19.56
C VAL A 399 -4.24 21.78 -20.88
N ASP A 400 -4.05 22.74 -21.80
CA ASP A 400 -4.72 22.73 -23.09
C ASP A 400 -4.12 21.64 -24.02
N GLY A 401 -4.83 20.52 -24.20
CA GLY A 401 -4.43 19.42 -25.05
C GLY A 401 -4.34 19.74 -26.54
N SER A 402 -4.90 20.88 -26.99
CA SER A 402 -4.73 21.34 -28.37
C SER A 402 -3.39 22.03 -28.65
N ASN A 403 -2.65 22.39 -27.60
CA ASN A 403 -1.36 23.08 -27.71
C ASN A 403 -0.19 22.09 -27.72
N PRO A 404 0.58 21.93 -28.83
CA PRO A 404 1.73 21.03 -28.85
C PRO A 404 2.83 21.33 -27.82
N ALA A 405 2.88 22.53 -27.24
CA ALA A 405 3.85 22.89 -26.21
C ALA A 405 3.57 22.22 -24.85
N THR A 406 2.37 21.64 -24.67
CA THR A 406 2.03 20.86 -23.46
C THR A 406 2.44 19.38 -23.55
N GLU A 407 3.16 18.97 -24.59
CA GLU A 407 3.68 17.60 -24.70
C GLU A 407 4.81 17.33 -23.69
N TRP A 408 4.87 16.09 -23.21
CA TRP A 408 6.01 15.61 -22.45
C TRP A 408 7.26 15.55 -23.35
N GLN A 409 8.36 16.12 -22.86
CA GLN A 409 9.64 16.14 -23.55
C GLN A 409 10.59 15.03 -23.04
N GLY A 410 10.05 13.86 -22.74
CA GLY A 410 10.75 12.74 -22.11
C GLY A 410 10.60 12.75 -20.60
N LEU A 411 11.54 12.12 -19.89
CA LEU A 411 11.56 12.03 -18.42
C LEU A 411 12.82 12.71 -17.88
N LEU A 412 12.73 13.25 -16.67
CA LEU A 412 13.90 13.70 -15.92
C LEU A 412 14.82 12.49 -15.66
N SER A 413 16.12 12.70 -15.62
CA SER A 413 17.09 11.72 -15.13
C SER A 413 16.99 11.62 -13.60
N VAL A 414 17.55 10.55 -13.01
CA VAL A 414 17.60 10.41 -11.56
C VAL A 414 18.34 11.60 -10.92
N ASP A 415 19.39 12.12 -11.57
CA ASP A 415 20.17 13.27 -11.09
C ASP A 415 19.41 14.62 -11.19
N GLU A 416 18.37 14.71 -12.03
CA GLU A 416 17.52 15.90 -12.15
C GLU A 416 16.32 15.87 -11.20
N THR A 417 16.13 14.79 -10.45
CA THR A 417 15.08 14.67 -9.43
C THR A 417 15.67 14.92 -8.04
N PRO A 418 14.89 15.36 -7.04
CA PRO A 418 15.39 15.50 -5.67
C PRO A 418 15.94 14.17 -5.13
N HIS A 419 17.21 14.18 -4.77
CA HIS A 419 17.89 13.02 -4.18
C HIS A 419 18.98 13.46 -3.21
N LEU A 420 19.38 12.55 -2.31
CA LEU A 420 20.47 12.76 -1.36
C LEU A 420 21.29 11.48 -1.24
N LEU A 421 22.59 11.64 -1.08
CA LEU A 421 23.51 10.60 -0.66
C LEU A 421 24.37 11.13 0.47
N ASN A 422 24.40 10.43 1.61
CA ASN A 422 25.25 10.71 2.76
C ASN A 422 25.21 12.20 3.22
N PRO A 423 24.02 12.72 3.56
CA PRO A 423 23.91 14.11 4.00
C PRO A 423 24.72 14.36 5.28
N LYS A 424 25.29 15.57 5.42
CA LYS A 424 26.12 15.95 6.59
C LYS A 424 25.38 15.87 7.94
N SER A 425 24.05 15.93 7.93
CA SER A 425 23.19 15.70 9.09
C SER A 425 23.36 14.30 9.68
N GLY A 426 23.76 13.30 8.85
CA GLY A 426 23.88 11.91 9.25
C GLY A 426 22.55 11.21 9.46
N TRP A 427 21.48 11.81 8.99
CA TRP A 427 20.14 11.22 8.94
C TRP A 427 19.36 11.78 7.75
N LEU A 428 18.42 10.99 7.28
CA LEU A 428 17.41 11.41 6.33
C LEU A 428 16.10 10.68 6.59
N TYR A 429 15.00 11.30 6.19
CA TYR A 429 13.68 10.73 6.39
C TYR A 429 12.68 11.16 5.30
N ASN A 430 11.56 10.47 5.26
CA ASN A 430 10.33 10.95 4.65
C ASN A 430 9.11 10.42 5.42
N SER A 431 8.10 11.28 5.59
CA SER A 431 6.81 11.01 6.22
C SER A 431 5.68 11.51 5.33
N ASN A 432 5.77 11.27 4.03
CA ASN A 432 4.85 11.75 2.97
C ASN A 432 4.78 13.28 2.87
N ASN A 433 5.80 13.96 3.31
CA ASN A 433 6.03 15.39 3.17
C ASN A 433 6.99 15.65 1.98
N TRP A 434 7.17 16.92 1.65
CA TRP A 434 8.08 17.35 0.60
C TRP A 434 9.56 16.98 0.89
N PRO A 435 10.45 16.92 -0.15
CA PRO A 435 11.86 16.57 0.04
C PRO A 435 12.70 17.69 0.68
N TRP A 436 12.16 18.92 0.77
CA TRP A 436 12.90 20.11 1.20
C TRP A 436 13.25 20.15 2.69
N SER A 437 12.79 19.15 3.46
CA SER A 437 13.12 18.95 4.87
C SER A 437 13.72 17.56 5.18
N ALA A 438 13.95 16.76 4.15
CA ALA A 438 14.31 15.33 4.28
C ALA A 438 15.59 15.04 5.08
N ALA A 439 16.50 16.02 5.23
CA ALA A 439 17.77 15.89 5.98
C ALA A 439 18.13 17.18 6.73
N GLY A 440 17.12 17.95 7.19
CA GLY A 440 17.30 19.24 7.85
C GLY A 440 18.08 20.23 6.97
N PRO A 441 19.15 20.86 7.49
CA PRO A 441 19.94 21.80 6.69
C PRO A 441 20.62 21.20 5.45
N SER A 442 20.71 19.87 5.35
CA SER A 442 21.31 19.16 4.23
C SER A 442 20.29 18.73 3.17
N SER A 443 19.03 19.13 3.32
CA SER A 443 17.95 18.81 2.38
C SER A 443 18.16 19.41 0.98
N PRO A 444 17.56 18.83 -0.07
CA PRO A 444 17.49 19.47 -1.39
C PRO A 444 16.82 20.83 -1.28
N LYS A 445 17.14 21.74 -2.17
CA LYS A 445 16.55 23.08 -2.21
C LYS A 445 15.51 23.16 -3.32
N LYS A 446 14.35 23.68 -3.00
CA LYS A 446 13.22 23.78 -3.93
C LYS A 446 13.55 24.52 -5.21
N GLU A 447 14.35 25.58 -5.11
CA GLU A 447 14.78 26.45 -6.20
C GLU A 447 15.69 25.76 -7.23
N ASP A 448 16.28 24.60 -6.89
CA ASP A 448 17.16 23.85 -7.80
C ASP A 448 16.37 22.92 -8.75
N TYR A 449 15.04 22.84 -8.60
CA TYR A 449 14.20 21.88 -9.34
C TYR A 449 13.00 22.56 -10.01
N PRO A 450 12.47 21.97 -11.10
CA PRO A 450 11.25 22.45 -11.71
C PRO A 450 10.07 22.49 -10.74
N PRO A 451 9.16 23.49 -10.82
CA PRO A 451 8.09 23.68 -9.85
C PRO A 451 7.08 22.51 -9.80
N TYR A 452 6.98 21.72 -10.86
CA TYR A 452 6.09 20.56 -10.95
C TYR A 452 6.66 19.26 -10.37
N VAL A 453 7.89 19.27 -9.86
CA VAL A 453 8.51 18.04 -9.31
C VAL A 453 7.83 17.58 -8.04
N GLU A 454 7.36 18.53 -7.22
CA GLU A 454 6.72 18.23 -5.94
C GLU A 454 5.60 19.24 -5.66
N THR A 455 4.40 18.74 -5.42
CA THR A 455 3.19 19.55 -5.13
C THR A 455 2.76 19.50 -3.66
N GLY A 456 3.35 18.60 -2.87
CA GLY A 456 3.06 18.46 -1.45
C GLY A 456 3.64 19.57 -0.57
N GLY A 457 3.42 19.45 0.71
CA GLY A 457 3.87 20.38 1.75
C GLY A 457 4.53 19.68 2.93
N GLU A 458 4.92 20.49 3.91
CA GLU A 458 5.34 19.96 5.22
C GLU A 458 4.13 19.47 6.00
N SER A 459 4.36 18.46 6.83
CA SER A 459 3.32 17.87 7.66
C SER A 459 3.67 17.90 9.16
N ALA A 460 2.66 17.82 10.02
CA ALA A 460 2.90 17.72 11.46
C ALA A 460 3.77 16.51 11.80
N ARG A 461 3.61 15.41 11.09
CA ARG A 461 4.39 14.18 11.24
C ARG A 461 5.83 14.37 10.74
N GLY A 462 6.04 15.10 9.65
CA GLY A 462 7.38 15.47 9.16
C GLY A 462 8.15 16.32 10.19
N LEU A 463 7.50 17.32 10.79
CA LEU A 463 8.08 18.11 11.88
C LEU A 463 8.45 17.25 13.10
N HIS A 464 7.63 16.24 13.41
CA HIS A 464 7.92 15.30 14.49
C HIS A 464 9.14 14.42 14.15
N ALA A 465 9.25 13.93 12.90
CA ALA A 465 10.41 13.15 12.49
C ALA A 465 11.72 13.94 12.64
N ILE A 466 11.74 15.20 12.24
CA ILE A 466 12.91 16.09 12.46
C ILE A 466 13.23 16.15 13.97
N ARG A 467 12.24 16.39 14.83
CA ARG A 467 12.41 16.52 16.27
C ARG A 467 13.09 15.32 16.92
N VAL A 468 12.77 14.09 16.48
CA VAL A 468 13.34 12.87 17.07
C VAL A 468 14.67 12.46 16.45
N LEU A 469 15.02 12.98 15.27
CA LEU A 469 16.25 12.65 14.55
C LEU A 469 17.34 13.69 14.74
N GLU A 470 16.95 14.97 14.86
CA GLU A 470 17.88 16.09 14.94
C GLU A 470 18.77 16.02 16.17
N ASN A 471 20.05 16.41 16.03
CA ASN A 471 21.02 16.56 17.11
C ASN A 471 21.33 15.27 17.88
N ARG A 472 20.99 14.09 17.36
CA ARG A 472 21.29 12.79 17.97
C ARG A 472 22.44 12.08 17.28
N LYS A 473 23.31 11.45 18.09
CA LYS A 473 24.49 10.67 17.65
C LYS A 473 24.64 9.34 18.41
N ASP A 474 23.58 8.89 19.03
CA ASP A 474 23.54 7.74 19.93
C ASP A 474 22.51 6.70 19.50
N PHE A 475 22.20 6.66 18.19
CA PHE A 475 21.22 5.71 17.70
C PHE A 475 21.69 4.27 17.86
N THR A 476 20.77 3.43 18.26
CA THR A 476 20.82 1.97 18.22
C THR A 476 19.53 1.49 17.58
N LEU A 477 19.44 0.22 17.24
CA LEU A 477 18.22 -0.40 16.74
C LEU A 477 17.04 -0.08 17.67
N ASP A 478 17.17 -0.32 18.97
CA ASP A 478 16.10 -0.06 19.96
C ASP A 478 15.78 1.43 20.12
N SER A 479 16.77 2.32 20.03
CA SER A 479 16.52 3.75 20.16
C SER A 479 15.83 4.33 18.91
N LEU A 480 16.04 3.74 17.74
CA LEU A 480 15.31 4.12 16.53
C LEU A 480 13.86 3.61 16.59
N ILE A 481 13.62 2.42 17.16
CA ILE A 481 12.25 1.95 17.47
C ILE A 481 11.55 2.95 18.39
N ARG A 482 12.19 3.35 19.51
CA ARG A 482 11.60 4.36 20.41
C ARG A 482 11.33 5.70 19.73
N ALA A 483 12.17 6.11 18.77
CA ALA A 483 11.92 7.32 17.97
C ALA A 483 10.70 7.16 17.06
N ALA A 484 10.52 6.00 16.42
CA ALA A 484 9.36 5.70 15.58
C ALA A 484 8.04 5.67 16.38
N PHE A 485 8.10 5.36 17.67
CA PHE A 485 6.95 5.34 18.59
C PHE A 485 6.95 6.51 19.58
N ASP A 486 7.70 7.61 19.32
CA ASP A 486 7.62 8.80 20.18
C ASP A 486 6.21 9.36 20.21
N SER A 487 5.74 9.70 21.40
CA SER A 487 4.34 10.02 21.67
C SER A 487 3.95 11.48 21.44
N TYR A 488 4.86 12.33 21.02
CA TYR A 488 4.60 13.75 20.87
C TYR A 488 3.65 14.06 19.70
N LEU A 489 2.79 15.05 19.86
CA LEU A 489 1.77 15.44 18.89
C LEU A 489 1.99 16.87 18.42
N THR A 490 2.87 17.06 17.45
CA THR A 490 3.34 18.36 16.94
C THR A 490 2.22 19.26 16.42
N TRP A 491 1.11 18.70 15.92
CA TRP A 491 0.00 19.52 15.44
C TRP A 491 -0.56 20.42 16.56
N PHE A 492 -0.54 19.97 17.81
CA PHE A 492 -1.12 20.71 18.91
C PHE A 492 -0.23 21.84 19.46
N GLU A 493 1.03 21.96 19.04
CA GLU A 493 1.96 23.00 19.50
C GLU A 493 1.44 24.43 19.31
N LYS A 494 0.74 24.69 18.22
CA LYS A 494 0.19 26.03 17.94
C LYS A 494 -1.27 26.17 18.37
N PRO A 495 -2.20 25.22 18.08
CA PRO A 495 -3.60 25.33 18.46
C PRO A 495 -3.86 25.37 19.97
N ILE A 496 -3.17 24.58 20.80
CA ILE A 496 -3.38 24.60 22.25
C ILE A 496 -3.07 25.96 22.88
N PRO A 497 -1.91 26.60 22.65
CA PRO A 497 -1.68 27.95 23.11
C PRO A 497 -2.67 28.98 22.60
N ALA A 498 -3.16 28.84 21.35
CA ALA A 498 -4.19 29.71 20.81
C ALA A 498 -5.54 29.55 21.52
N LEU A 499 -5.95 28.31 21.82
CA LEU A 499 -7.15 28.01 22.61
C LEU A 499 -7.06 28.63 24.01
N ILE A 500 -5.90 28.50 24.68
CA ILE A 500 -5.67 29.03 26.01
C ILE A 500 -5.79 30.55 26.01
N ARG A 501 -5.15 31.25 25.05
CA ARG A 501 -5.30 32.71 24.90
C ARG A 501 -6.74 33.11 24.66
N ALA A 502 -7.44 32.45 23.73
CA ALA A 502 -8.84 32.74 23.46
C ALA A 502 -9.73 32.59 24.71
N TRP A 503 -9.45 31.60 25.57
CA TRP A 503 -10.15 31.41 26.82
C TRP A 503 -9.80 32.51 27.83
N ASP A 504 -8.52 32.87 27.99
CA ASP A 504 -8.05 33.92 28.90
C ASP A 504 -8.70 35.29 28.57
N GLU A 505 -8.78 35.64 27.28
CA GLU A 505 -9.38 36.87 26.74
C GLU A 505 -10.92 36.88 26.76
N THR A 506 -11.57 35.72 26.88
CA THR A 506 -13.03 35.62 26.93
C THR A 506 -13.57 36.23 28.23
N PRO A 507 -14.59 37.15 28.16
CA PRO A 507 -15.21 37.75 29.37
C PRO A 507 -15.76 36.69 30.30
N ALA A 508 -15.69 36.96 31.64
CA ALA A 508 -16.24 36.07 32.65
C ALA A 508 -17.75 35.83 32.53
N SER A 509 -18.50 36.80 31.90
CA SER A 509 -19.92 36.69 31.63
C SER A 509 -20.25 35.72 30.48
N ASN A 510 -19.29 35.29 29.67
CA ASN A 510 -19.50 34.32 28.61
C ASN A 510 -19.70 32.92 29.22
N PRO A 511 -20.84 32.25 28.99
CA PRO A 511 -21.10 30.93 29.56
C PRO A 511 -20.12 29.85 29.16
N LEU A 512 -19.47 29.97 27.98
CA LEU A 512 -18.44 29.05 27.53
C LEU A 512 -17.18 29.09 28.40
N LYS A 513 -16.86 30.26 28.99
CA LYS A 513 -15.70 30.38 29.87
C LYS A 513 -15.81 29.49 31.12
N ALA A 514 -16.95 29.51 31.77
CA ALA A 514 -17.22 28.63 32.90
C ALA A 514 -17.33 27.16 32.49
N LYS A 515 -18.04 26.90 31.40
CA LYS A 515 -18.27 25.54 30.88
C LYS A 515 -16.96 24.81 30.50
N THR A 516 -15.94 25.52 30.02
CA THR A 516 -14.70 24.93 29.52
C THR A 516 -13.49 25.13 30.44
N ALA A 517 -13.69 25.68 31.66
CA ALA A 517 -12.62 26.05 32.59
C ALA A 517 -11.74 24.86 32.98
N GLU A 518 -12.35 23.73 33.30
CA GLU A 518 -11.62 22.52 33.74
C GLU A 518 -10.87 21.89 32.56
N GLN A 519 -11.47 21.87 31.38
CA GLN A 519 -10.87 21.38 30.15
C GLN A 519 -9.63 22.20 29.74
N VAL A 520 -9.75 23.52 29.76
CA VAL A 520 -8.64 24.42 29.46
C VAL A 520 -7.51 24.28 30.53
N ALA A 521 -7.85 24.16 31.79
CA ALA A 521 -6.87 23.93 32.88
C ALA A 521 -6.09 22.63 32.62
N MET A 522 -6.75 21.56 32.20
CA MET A 522 -6.11 20.30 31.87
C MET A 522 -5.21 20.43 30.63
N LEU A 523 -5.69 21.03 29.55
CA LEU A 523 -4.90 21.19 28.32
C LEU A 523 -3.71 22.15 28.51
N ARG A 524 -3.79 23.12 29.45
CA ARG A 524 -2.68 24.01 29.81
C ARG A 524 -1.50 23.27 30.43
N GLN A 525 -1.75 22.14 31.09
CA GLN A 525 -0.74 21.30 31.76
C GLN A 525 -0.31 20.10 30.93
N TRP A 526 -0.96 19.87 29.75
CA TRP A 526 -0.68 18.72 28.90
C TRP A 526 0.67 18.89 28.20
N ASP A 527 1.48 17.83 28.23
CA ASP A 527 2.80 17.74 27.62
C ASP A 527 2.76 17.45 26.10
N LEU A 528 1.58 17.46 25.50
CA LEU A 528 1.31 17.13 24.11
C LEU A 528 1.68 15.69 23.71
N ARG A 529 1.66 14.77 24.68
CA ARG A 529 1.98 13.36 24.43
C ARG A 529 0.74 12.47 24.56
N TRP A 530 0.62 11.53 23.63
CA TRP A 530 -0.40 10.51 23.73
C TRP A 530 -0.02 9.43 24.76
N GLY A 531 -1.03 8.76 25.29
CA GLY A 531 -0.89 7.61 26.16
C GLY A 531 -2.25 6.93 26.35
N VAL A 532 -2.27 5.62 26.62
CA VAL A 532 -3.52 4.87 26.83
C VAL A 532 -4.35 5.43 27.98
N ASP A 533 -3.72 5.90 29.06
CA ASP A 533 -4.38 6.47 30.23
C ASP A 533 -4.58 8.00 30.13
N SER A 534 -4.20 8.61 29.00
CA SER A 534 -4.21 10.07 28.83
C SER A 534 -5.61 10.60 28.54
N ILE A 535 -6.20 11.29 29.51
CA ILE A 535 -7.43 12.06 29.33
C ILE A 535 -7.22 13.30 28.45
N PRO A 536 -6.12 14.08 28.59
CA PRO A 536 -5.84 15.20 27.70
C PRO A 536 -5.76 14.80 26.22
N THR A 537 -5.24 13.61 25.90
CA THR A 537 -5.21 13.11 24.52
C THR A 537 -6.63 12.93 23.96
N SER A 538 -7.55 12.32 24.69
CA SER A 538 -8.95 12.18 24.29
C SER A 538 -9.59 13.53 24.00
N LEU A 539 -9.46 14.45 24.96
CA LEU A 539 -10.04 15.79 24.84
C LEU A 539 -9.45 16.56 23.65
N ALA A 540 -8.11 16.52 23.48
CA ALA A 540 -7.43 17.24 22.41
C ALA A 540 -7.77 16.69 21.02
N VAL A 541 -7.82 15.36 20.86
CA VAL A 541 -8.18 14.72 19.58
C VAL A 541 -9.62 15.05 19.21
N PHE A 542 -10.58 14.91 20.13
CA PHE A 542 -11.99 15.27 19.86
C PHE A 542 -12.14 16.77 19.58
N TRP A 543 -11.42 17.62 20.30
CA TRP A 543 -11.38 19.06 20.03
C TRP A 543 -10.79 19.37 18.65
N GLY A 544 -9.69 18.74 18.29
CA GLY A 544 -9.07 18.91 16.97
C GLY A 544 -9.99 18.53 15.82
N GLU A 545 -10.77 17.44 15.96
CA GLU A 545 -11.80 17.07 14.98
C GLU A 545 -12.92 18.12 14.90
N GLU A 546 -13.37 18.68 16.02
CA GLU A 546 -14.38 19.74 16.03
C GLU A 546 -13.85 21.04 15.39
N VAL A 547 -12.60 21.43 15.67
CA VAL A 547 -11.95 22.58 15.04
C VAL A 547 -11.87 22.42 13.51
N ARG A 548 -11.50 21.23 13.04
CA ARG A 548 -11.46 20.94 11.61
C ARG A 548 -12.83 21.02 10.94
N ARG A 549 -13.86 20.59 11.64
CA ARG A 549 -15.24 20.60 11.14
C ARG A 549 -15.84 22.02 11.13
N ARG A 550 -15.55 22.86 12.14
CA ARG A 550 -16.17 24.20 12.34
C ARG A 550 -15.32 25.32 11.76
N GLY A 551 -14.03 25.18 11.72
CA GLY A 551 -13.05 26.20 11.35
C GLY A 551 -12.22 26.71 12.55
N ALA A 552 -11.04 27.25 12.25
CA ALA A 552 -10.06 27.70 13.24
C ALA A 552 -10.51 28.89 14.11
N GLY A 553 -11.61 29.58 13.75
CA GLY A 553 -12.17 30.69 14.56
C GLY A 553 -13.00 30.23 15.78
N ASP A 554 -13.45 28.98 15.81
CA ASP A 554 -14.42 28.47 16.81
C ASP A 554 -13.76 27.63 17.91
N LEU A 555 -12.63 28.07 18.48
CA LEU A 555 -11.82 27.27 19.40
C LEU A 555 -12.59 26.84 20.66
N LEU A 556 -13.23 27.78 21.39
CA LEU A 556 -14.00 27.48 22.60
C LEU A 556 -15.32 26.73 22.33
N PRO A 557 -16.13 27.12 21.35
CA PRO A 557 -17.30 26.33 20.95
C PRO A 557 -16.92 24.89 20.58
N SER A 558 -15.80 24.68 19.90
CA SER A 558 -15.30 23.36 19.55
C SER A 558 -14.89 22.55 20.78
N LEU A 559 -14.27 23.18 21.79
CA LEU A 559 -13.90 22.50 23.05
C LEU A 559 -15.14 22.07 23.83
N ALA A 560 -16.14 22.95 23.94
CA ALA A 560 -17.41 22.61 24.57
C ALA A 560 -18.09 21.43 23.87
N ALA A 561 -18.13 21.45 22.53
CA ALA A 561 -18.75 20.39 21.75
C ALA A 561 -17.98 19.05 21.89
N ALA A 562 -16.67 19.08 21.91
CA ALA A 562 -15.84 17.90 22.15
C ALA A 562 -16.09 17.28 23.54
N SER A 563 -16.17 18.12 24.57
CA SER A 563 -16.51 17.70 25.94
C SER A 563 -17.91 17.11 26.03
N ASP A 564 -18.90 17.75 25.40
CA ASP A 564 -20.29 17.26 25.33
C ASP A 564 -20.37 15.91 24.62
N ARG A 565 -19.65 15.75 23.49
CA ARG A 565 -19.59 14.50 22.74
C ARG A 565 -18.95 13.35 23.55
N LEU A 566 -17.81 13.59 24.17
CA LEU A 566 -17.17 12.62 25.07
C LEU A 566 -18.11 12.17 26.18
N THR A 567 -18.83 13.13 26.80
CA THR A 567 -19.82 12.83 27.85
C THR A 567 -20.98 12.00 27.33
N ALA A 568 -21.50 12.32 26.14
CA ALA A 568 -22.62 11.60 25.52
C ALA A 568 -22.22 10.16 25.10
N ASP A 569 -21.01 10.00 24.55
CA ASP A 569 -20.57 8.70 24.05
C ASP A 569 -20.07 7.78 25.17
N PHE A 570 -19.37 8.33 26.19
CA PHE A 570 -18.65 7.56 27.22
C PHE A 570 -19.08 7.86 28.67
N GLY A 571 -20.10 8.69 28.87
CA GLY A 571 -20.64 9.05 30.19
C GLY A 571 -19.86 10.15 30.91
N THR A 572 -18.65 10.47 30.49
CA THR A 572 -17.81 11.55 31.03
C THR A 572 -16.84 12.06 29.97
N TRP A 573 -16.53 13.36 29.99
CA TRP A 573 -15.47 13.89 29.14
C TRP A 573 -14.05 13.50 29.61
N LYS A 574 -13.93 13.01 30.86
CA LYS A 574 -12.67 12.53 31.45
C LYS A 574 -12.38 11.06 31.11
N THR A 575 -12.64 10.67 29.90
CA THR A 575 -12.39 9.30 29.44
C THR A 575 -10.95 9.14 28.96
N PRO A 576 -10.19 8.15 29.48
CA PRO A 576 -8.84 7.84 29.01
C PRO A 576 -8.84 7.45 27.53
N TRP A 577 -7.77 7.83 26.81
CA TRP A 577 -7.66 7.59 25.37
C TRP A 577 -7.78 6.12 24.99
N GLY A 578 -7.17 5.22 25.73
CA GLY A 578 -7.21 3.77 25.46
C GLY A 578 -8.59 3.13 25.68
N GLU A 579 -9.53 3.79 26.36
CA GLU A 579 -10.92 3.33 26.44
C GLU A 579 -11.67 3.61 25.14
N ILE A 580 -11.24 4.62 24.38
CA ILE A 580 -11.82 5.07 23.12
C ILE A 580 -11.12 4.39 21.94
N ASN A 581 -9.80 4.45 21.89
CA ASN A 581 -8.95 4.10 20.76
C ASN A 581 -8.48 2.65 20.85
N ARG A 582 -9.00 1.80 19.98
CA ARG A 582 -8.93 0.34 20.12
C ARG A 582 -8.44 -0.37 18.86
N PHE A 583 -7.58 -1.34 19.05
CA PHE A 583 -7.28 -2.36 18.04
C PHE A 583 -8.24 -3.55 18.21
N GLN A 584 -8.86 -3.97 17.12
CA GLN A 584 -9.74 -5.13 17.10
C GLN A 584 -9.64 -5.85 15.76
N ARG A 585 -9.53 -7.17 15.77
CA ARG A 585 -9.60 -8.06 14.60
C ARG A 585 -10.46 -9.25 14.97
N LEU A 586 -11.70 -9.29 14.46
CA LEU A 586 -12.69 -10.31 14.80
C LEU A 586 -12.81 -11.42 13.76
N ASN A 587 -12.50 -11.12 12.50
CA ASN A 587 -12.63 -12.03 11.37
C ASN A 587 -11.57 -11.75 10.29
N GLY A 588 -11.50 -12.61 9.26
CA GLY A 588 -10.62 -12.46 8.11
C GLY A 588 -11.24 -11.73 6.91
N GLU A 589 -12.35 -11.00 7.09
CA GLU A 589 -13.00 -10.27 5.99
C GLU A 589 -12.10 -9.12 5.48
N ILE A 590 -12.20 -8.81 4.19
CA ILE A 590 -11.48 -7.69 3.59
C ILE A 590 -11.93 -6.36 4.23
N ALA A 591 -13.23 -6.16 4.37
CA ALA A 591 -13.81 -5.03 5.10
C ALA A 591 -14.01 -5.41 6.57
N PRO A 592 -13.20 -4.93 7.51
CA PRO A 592 -13.30 -5.32 8.91
C PRO A 592 -14.61 -4.84 9.53
N ARG A 593 -15.18 -5.67 10.40
CA ARG A 593 -16.33 -5.33 11.25
C ARG A 593 -15.86 -5.17 12.68
N PHE A 594 -16.46 -4.20 13.37
CA PHE A 594 -16.10 -3.87 14.74
C PHE A 594 -17.32 -3.95 15.66
N ASP A 595 -17.09 -4.34 16.92
CA ASP A 595 -18.11 -4.51 17.95
C ASP A 595 -17.58 -4.04 19.30
N ASP A 596 -18.30 -3.08 19.94
CA ASP A 596 -17.94 -2.57 21.27
C ASP A 596 -17.99 -3.63 22.38
N ALA A 597 -18.77 -4.71 22.20
CA ALA A 597 -18.87 -5.85 23.11
C ALA A 597 -17.75 -6.87 22.89
N GLY A 598 -17.10 -6.87 21.72
CA GLY A 598 -16.04 -7.80 21.38
C GLY A 598 -14.70 -7.46 22.06
N PRO A 599 -13.78 -8.44 22.13
CA PRO A 599 -12.45 -8.20 22.69
C PRO A 599 -11.68 -7.20 21.84
N SER A 600 -10.96 -6.27 22.50
CA SER A 600 -10.13 -5.26 21.83
C SER A 600 -9.00 -4.80 22.73
N ILE A 601 -7.92 -4.30 22.15
CA ILE A 601 -6.70 -3.87 22.83
C ILE A 601 -6.62 -2.34 22.81
N PRO A 602 -6.34 -1.65 23.95
CA PRO A 602 -6.12 -0.20 23.97
C PRO A 602 -4.86 0.16 23.19
N VAL A 603 -4.93 1.24 22.39
CA VAL A 603 -3.81 1.76 21.61
C VAL A 603 -3.57 3.22 21.99
N GLY A 604 -2.32 3.57 22.33
CA GLY A 604 -1.96 4.93 22.74
C GLY A 604 -1.77 5.88 21.56
N PHE A 605 -1.14 5.42 20.47
CA PHE A 605 -0.83 6.26 19.33
C PHE A 605 -2.08 6.67 18.54
N THR A 606 -1.97 7.79 17.81
CA THR A 606 -3.10 8.47 17.18
C THR A 606 -2.92 8.58 15.66
N SER A 607 -3.87 9.25 15.00
CA SER A 607 -3.75 9.59 13.58
C SER A 607 -2.49 10.41 13.28
N ALA A 608 -1.89 10.11 12.13
CA ALA A 608 -0.79 10.85 11.53
C ALA A 608 -1.04 12.35 11.41
N ARG A 609 -2.29 12.77 11.26
CA ARG A 609 -2.68 14.19 11.15
C ARG A 609 -2.35 15.01 12.38
N TRP A 610 -2.29 14.40 13.54
CA TRP A 610 -1.92 15.05 14.81
C TRP A 610 -0.40 15.10 15.02
N GLY A 611 0.36 14.54 14.09
CA GLY A 611 1.82 14.45 14.19
C GLY A 611 2.33 13.15 14.82
N SER A 612 1.49 12.17 15.06
CA SER A 612 1.91 10.86 15.53
C SER A 612 2.76 10.15 14.49
N LEU A 613 4.01 9.80 14.84
CA LEU A 613 4.86 8.97 13.99
C LEU A 613 4.31 7.54 13.95
N ALA A 614 4.02 6.96 15.12
CA ALA A 614 3.23 5.75 15.18
C ALA A 614 1.79 6.10 14.79
N SER A 615 1.38 5.76 13.57
CA SER A 615 0.09 6.12 13.01
C SER A 615 -0.95 5.05 13.26
N PHE A 616 -2.15 5.49 13.70
CA PHE A 616 -3.31 4.65 13.92
C PHE A 616 -4.58 5.42 13.55
N GLU A 617 -5.11 5.15 12.37
CA GLU A 617 -6.29 5.84 11.85
C GLU A 617 -7.54 5.16 12.37
N ALA A 618 -8.02 5.65 13.52
CA ALA A 618 -9.19 5.13 14.19
C ALA A 618 -10.38 6.07 14.05
N ARG A 619 -11.58 5.49 13.98
CA ARG A 619 -12.86 6.18 13.97
C ARG A 619 -13.96 5.33 14.59
N ALA A 620 -15.08 5.93 14.95
CA ALA A 620 -16.31 5.18 15.24
C ALA A 620 -16.91 4.63 13.93
N TYR A 621 -17.41 3.42 13.99
CA TYR A 621 -18.12 2.74 12.90
C TYR A 621 -19.63 2.64 13.20
N PRO A 622 -20.48 2.34 12.21
CA PRO A 622 -21.90 2.14 12.46
C PRO A 622 -22.13 1.12 13.60
N GLY A 623 -22.83 1.55 14.65
CA GLY A 623 -23.12 0.74 15.83
C GLY A 623 -22.06 0.76 16.93
N THR A 624 -20.93 1.46 16.76
CA THR A 624 -19.89 1.58 17.79
C THR A 624 -19.78 2.99 18.36
N LYS A 625 -19.38 3.11 19.62
CA LYS A 625 -18.96 4.35 20.28
C LYS A 625 -17.43 4.44 20.36
N LYS A 626 -16.78 3.30 20.61
CA LYS A 626 -15.31 3.21 20.56
C LYS A 626 -14.82 3.44 19.15
N TRP A 627 -13.60 3.92 19.06
CA TRP A 627 -12.90 4.13 17.79
C TRP A 627 -12.00 2.96 17.50
N TYR A 628 -12.15 2.38 16.33
CA TYR A 628 -11.35 1.25 15.89
C TYR A 628 -10.44 1.64 14.74
N GLY A 629 -9.15 1.26 14.84
CA GLY A 629 -8.20 1.44 13.75
C GLY A 629 -8.38 0.39 12.68
N ALA A 630 -8.35 0.82 11.43
CA ALA A 630 -8.36 -0.05 10.26
C ALA A 630 -7.11 0.14 9.38
N SER A 631 -6.37 1.21 9.60
CA SER A 631 -5.15 1.56 8.87
C SER A 631 -4.16 2.32 9.74
N GLY A 632 -2.95 2.48 9.26
CA GLY A 632 -1.84 3.06 10.00
C GLY A 632 -0.60 2.19 9.87
N ASN A 633 0.20 2.07 10.94
CA ASN A 633 1.35 1.15 10.96
C ASN A 633 0.87 -0.27 10.59
N SER A 634 1.03 -0.68 9.32
CA SER A 634 0.64 -2.03 8.89
C SER A 634 1.78 -3.02 9.09
N PHE A 635 3.01 -2.54 8.94
CA PHE A 635 4.26 -3.25 9.20
C PHE A 635 5.28 -2.24 9.74
N VAL A 636 6.05 -2.60 10.75
CA VAL A 636 7.16 -1.78 11.25
C VAL A 636 8.39 -2.64 11.37
N ALA A 637 9.49 -2.23 10.74
CA ALA A 637 10.78 -2.87 10.94
C ALA A 637 11.90 -1.84 11.13
N VAL A 638 12.87 -2.18 11.96
CA VAL A 638 14.14 -1.44 12.09
C VAL A 638 15.28 -2.40 11.81
N VAL A 639 16.17 -1.99 10.91
CA VAL A 639 17.27 -2.81 10.41
C VAL A 639 18.60 -2.16 10.73
N GLU A 640 19.57 -2.94 11.20
CA GLU A 640 20.98 -2.56 11.43
C GLU A 640 21.89 -3.32 10.46
N PHE A 641 22.66 -2.59 9.65
CA PHE A 641 23.57 -3.16 8.65
C PHE A 641 24.99 -3.28 9.19
N GLY A 642 25.21 -4.29 10.06
CA GLY A 642 26.52 -4.61 10.62
C GLY A 642 27.29 -5.67 9.81
N LYS A 643 28.19 -6.41 10.45
CA LYS A 643 28.85 -7.60 9.84
C LYS A 643 27.81 -8.64 9.42
N THR A 644 26.76 -8.77 10.20
CA THR A 644 25.54 -9.51 9.92
C THR A 644 24.39 -8.53 10.05
N VAL A 645 23.40 -8.64 9.18
CA VAL A 645 22.20 -7.83 9.29
C VAL A 645 21.40 -8.27 10.51
N ARG A 646 20.85 -7.30 11.24
CA ARG A 646 19.94 -7.53 12.37
C ARG A 646 18.69 -6.69 12.16
N ALA A 647 17.55 -7.23 12.48
CA ALA A 647 16.30 -6.50 12.38
C ALA A 647 15.30 -6.91 13.47
N LYS A 648 14.43 -5.98 13.82
CA LYS A 648 13.22 -6.25 14.61
C LYS A 648 12.02 -5.77 13.82
N ALA A 649 10.91 -6.50 13.91
CA ALA A 649 9.68 -6.19 13.18
C ALA A 649 8.43 -6.48 14.01
N VAL A 650 7.31 -5.91 13.57
CA VAL A 650 5.95 -6.24 14.04
C VAL A 650 4.96 -5.99 12.92
N THR A 651 4.01 -6.92 12.75
CA THR A 651 2.89 -6.79 11.81
C THR A 651 1.60 -6.48 12.58
N ALA A 652 0.72 -5.67 12.03
CA ALA A 652 -0.56 -5.36 12.66
C ALA A 652 -1.42 -6.63 12.74
N GLY A 653 -1.65 -7.12 13.96
CA GLY A 653 -2.45 -8.32 14.24
C GLY A 653 -1.63 -9.60 14.20
N GLY A 654 -1.20 -10.06 13.05
CA GLY A 654 -0.45 -11.29 12.81
C GLY A 654 -0.53 -11.67 11.33
N GLU A 655 0.27 -12.64 10.89
CA GLU A 655 0.48 -12.97 9.48
C GLU A 655 -0.74 -13.61 8.80
N SER A 656 -1.47 -14.47 9.51
CA SER A 656 -2.56 -15.23 8.88
C SER A 656 -3.86 -14.44 8.75
N GLY A 657 -4.54 -14.55 7.61
CA GLY A 657 -5.91 -14.09 7.40
C GLY A 657 -7.00 -15.03 7.96
N HIS A 658 -6.63 -16.21 8.47
CA HIS A 658 -7.55 -17.22 8.96
C HIS A 658 -7.80 -17.10 10.47
N PRO A 659 -9.04 -16.80 10.93
CA PRO A 659 -9.35 -16.65 12.36
C PRO A 659 -9.01 -17.85 13.25
N ALA A 660 -8.94 -19.06 12.69
CA ALA A 660 -8.59 -20.27 13.40
C ALA A 660 -7.06 -20.48 13.55
N SER A 661 -6.25 -19.69 12.85
CA SER A 661 -4.80 -19.76 12.95
C SER A 661 -4.30 -19.15 14.27
N PRO A 662 -3.29 -19.72 14.94
CA PRO A 662 -2.64 -19.07 16.06
C PRO A 662 -2.03 -17.70 15.66
N HIS A 663 -1.62 -17.55 14.40
CA HIS A 663 -1.00 -16.34 13.85
C HIS A 663 -2.02 -15.35 13.27
N PHE A 664 -3.28 -15.46 13.64
CA PHE A 664 -4.30 -14.50 13.23
C PHE A 664 -4.16 -13.15 13.96
N ASN A 665 -3.77 -13.19 15.26
CA ASN A 665 -3.76 -12.00 16.10
C ASN A 665 -2.68 -12.03 17.21
N ASP A 666 -1.66 -12.86 17.07
CA ASP A 666 -0.61 -13.10 18.07
C ASP A 666 0.37 -11.92 18.22
N GLU A 667 0.51 -11.06 17.21
CA GLU A 667 1.31 -9.85 17.29
C GLU A 667 0.52 -8.61 17.78
N ALA A 668 -0.81 -8.70 17.95
CA ALA A 668 -1.64 -7.53 18.26
C ALA A 668 -1.25 -6.79 19.56
N ALA A 669 -0.87 -7.52 20.61
CA ALA A 669 -0.43 -6.92 21.85
C ALA A 669 0.93 -6.23 21.74
N ARG A 670 1.88 -6.83 20.99
CA ARG A 670 3.17 -6.23 20.64
C ARG A 670 3.00 -4.97 19.82
N TYR A 671 2.16 -5.06 18.80
CA TYR A 671 1.80 -3.94 17.94
C TYR A 671 1.30 -2.73 18.74
N ALA A 672 0.34 -2.94 19.65
CA ALA A 672 -0.27 -1.88 20.45
C ALA A 672 0.71 -1.17 21.40
N THR A 673 1.84 -1.78 21.71
CA THR A 673 2.88 -1.26 22.62
C THR A 673 4.17 -0.86 21.91
N GLY A 674 4.31 -1.14 20.61
CA GLY A 674 5.56 -0.90 19.89
C GLY A 674 6.69 -1.86 20.28
N ASP A 675 6.35 -3.07 20.77
CA ASP A 675 7.30 -4.12 21.12
C ASP A 675 7.60 -4.98 19.88
N LEU A 676 8.67 -4.66 19.16
CA LEU A 676 9.08 -5.38 17.95
C LEU A 676 9.84 -6.66 18.32
N ARG A 677 9.48 -7.77 17.65
CA ARG A 677 10.18 -9.05 17.75
C ARG A 677 11.47 -9.10 16.91
N GLU A 678 12.38 -10.00 17.26
CA GLU A 678 13.55 -10.27 16.41
C GLU A 678 13.11 -10.89 15.07
N VAL A 679 13.82 -10.52 14.00
CA VAL A 679 13.66 -11.14 12.67
C VAL A 679 14.70 -12.24 12.50
N TYR A 680 14.28 -13.42 12.14
CA TYR A 680 15.17 -14.56 11.87
C TYR A 680 15.63 -14.57 10.42
N PHE A 681 16.54 -13.67 10.07
CA PHE A 681 17.03 -13.53 8.69
C PHE A 681 17.91 -14.73 8.25
N TYR A 682 18.84 -15.15 9.11
CA TYR A 682 19.72 -16.27 8.79
C TYR A 682 19.07 -17.60 9.14
N ARG A 683 19.20 -18.59 8.24
CA ARG A 683 18.65 -19.95 8.46
C ARG A 683 19.11 -20.59 9.78
N SER A 684 20.31 -20.23 10.26
CA SER A 684 20.81 -20.69 11.57
C SER A 684 20.00 -20.15 12.76
N GLN A 685 19.35 -18.99 12.62
CA GLN A 685 18.51 -18.39 13.67
C GLN A 685 17.18 -19.12 13.81
N LEU A 686 16.71 -19.81 12.76
CA LEU A 686 15.48 -20.60 12.80
C LEU A 686 15.59 -21.84 13.69
N LYS A 687 16.80 -22.22 14.12
CA LYS A 687 16.99 -23.35 15.02
C LYS A 687 16.37 -23.04 16.39
N GLY A 688 15.30 -23.76 16.73
CA GLY A 688 14.51 -23.56 17.96
C GLY A 688 13.37 -22.55 17.79
N HIS A 689 13.21 -22.00 16.59
CA HIS A 689 12.16 -21.03 16.22
C HIS A 689 11.39 -21.50 14.98
N THR A 690 11.40 -22.79 14.67
CA THR A 690 10.68 -23.39 13.56
C THR A 690 9.43 -24.07 14.06
N GLU A 691 8.26 -23.61 13.64
CA GLU A 691 6.99 -24.30 13.87
C GLU A 691 6.85 -25.50 12.94
N ARG A 692 7.09 -25.32 11.64
CA ARG A 692 7.07 -26.41 10.64
C ARG A 692 7.98 -26.11 9.46
N GLY A 693 8.48 -27.17 8.81
CA GLY A 693 9.19 -27.08 7.54
C GLY A 693 8.61 -28.10 6.56
N TYR A 694 8.37 -27.69 5.31
CA TYR A 694 7.67 -28.51 4.32
C TYR A 694 8.01 -28.09 2.89
N HIS A 695 7.63 -28.93 1.92
CA HIS A 695 7.58 -28.55 0.51
C HIS A 695 6.14 -28.17 0.12
N PRO A 696 5.93 -27.22 -0.82
CA PRO A 696 4.57 -26.90 -1.28
C PRO A 696 3.79 -28.17 -1.67
N GLY A 697 2.61 -28.38 -1.09
CA GLY A 697 1.75 -29.55 -1.31
C GLY A 697 1.98 -30.73 -0.36
N GLU A 698 2.82 -30.60 0.68
CA GLU A 698 2.99 -31.60 1.77
C GLU A 698 2.09 -31.29 2.97
#